data_94c8a1b4af3900389ff02868c640800f
#
_entry.id   94c8a1b4af3900389ff02868c640800f
#
_cell.length_a   1.000
_cell.length_b   1.000
_cell.length_c   1.000
_cell.angle_alpha   90.00
_cell.angle_beta   90.00
_cell.angle_gamma   90.00
#
_symmetry.space_group_name_H-M   'P 1'
#
loop_
_entity.id
_entity.type
_entity.pdbx_description
1 polymer ?
#
loop_
_entity_poly.entity_id
_entity_poly.type
_entity_poly.pdbx_seq_one_letter_code
_entity_poly.pdbx_strand_id
1 'polypeptide(L)'
;MVNGWYVPQRAPNCARTGLTKPPAVSTERGPVFVPHLEEQELSWTSLDQRAVDTVRVLAADAVEKVGNGHPGTAMSLAPAAYLLFQKWMRHDPKRPDWLGRDRFVLSPGHTSLTLYIQLFLSGYGLELEDLKALRTWGSLTPGHPEYQHTAGVEITTGPLGQGLASAVGFAYSQRRMRGLFDADAPAGASPFDHTIWVIASDGDLQEGVTSEASSLAGHQELGNLVVIYDENHISIEDDTDVAFTEDVLARYEAYGWHTQRVDWTRTGEYKEDVQELHAALLAAKAQTDKPSIISLRTIIGYPAPKKQNTGKIHGSALGAEEVAGLKKVLGFDPERSFQVDDEVLAHTREAQDRGAAARSEWQASFEAWQAGNPEGAALLERVEARKLPAGFDASLPVFEAGKDVSTRAASGKVLNAIGPVMPELWGGSADLAESNNTTIEGSASFIPVSRSTNAWKGNPYGRVLHFGIREHAAASIVNGITLHGATRAFSGTFLIFSDYQRPAIRLGALMGVPSLYVWTHDSIGLGEDGPTHQPVEQLASLRAVPGLDVVRPGDANEVAAAWKVMLENHQNPAGIVLTRQNIPTWARGGGDADADTFASTAGVAKGGYVLAEASANGQTAQARVILIGTGSEVQLAVRAREALQAEGIPTRVVSMPCVEWFNQQDPAYREAVLPSAVKARVSVEAGLALGWREFVGDAGRSISLEHFGASADYKRLFQEFGITAEAVTAAAKESLAGLTA
;
A
#
# COMPACT_ATOMS: atom_id res chain seq x y z
N MET A 1 48.96 27.24 -14.39
CA MET A 1 49.31 28.62 -13.93
C MET A 1 48.04 29.27 -13.45
N VAL A 2 48.01 29.48 -12.14
CA VAL A 2 47.45 30.58 -11.35
C VAL A 2 45.94 30.81 -11.31
N ASN A 3 45.32 30.34 -10.28
CA ASN A 3 44.51 30.92 -9.19
C ASN A 3 43.73 32.21 -9.43
N GLY A 4 42.45 32.18 -9.05
CA GLY A 4 41.62 33.36 -8.77
C GLY A 4 40.38 33.02 -7.99
N TRP A 5 40.42 33.06 -6.66
CA TRP A 5 39.29 32.99 -5.75
C TRP A 5 38.55 34.33 -5.74
N TYR A 6 37.22 34.31 -5.91
CA TYR A 6 36.37 35.49 -5.75
C TYR A 6 35.46 35.34 -4.53
N VAL A 7 35.61 36.25 -3.57
CA VAL A 7 34.77 36.38 -2.38
C VAL A 7 33.83 37.56 -2.61
N PRO A 8 32.50 37.41 -2.46
CA PRO A 8 31.61 38.56 -2.51
C PRO A 8 31.44 39.20 -1.12
N GLN A 9 31.56 40.52 -1.10
CA GLN A 9 31.33 41.41 0.03
C GLN A 9 29.84 41.51 0.42
N ARG A 10 29.62 41.70 1.72
CA ARG A 10 28.30 41.99 2.34
C ARG A 10 27.78 43.37 1.92
N ALA A 11 26.50 43.46 1.60
CA ALA A 11 25.73 44.71 1.47
C ALA A 11 24.83 44.94 2.70
N PRO A 12 24.46 46.21 3.03
CA PRO A 12 24.09 46.61 4.37
C PRO A 12 22.56 46.55 4.67
N ASN A 13 22.28 46.58 5.97
CA ASN A 13 20.97 46.62 6.64
C ASN A 13 19.96 47.59 5.98
N CYS A 14 18.74 47.12 5.79
CA CYS A 14 17.57 47.98 5.63
C CYS A 14 16.54 47.73 6.72
N ALA A 15 15.96 48.80 7.23
CA ALA A 15 15.25 48.97 8.47
C ALA A 15 13.88 48.27 8.50
N ARG A 16 13.50 47.81 9.70
CA ARG A 16 12.18 47.32 10.09
C ARG A 16 11.12 48.43 10.01
N THR A 17 10.02 48.17 9.31
CA THR A 17 8.75 48.86 9.54
C THR A 17 7.75 47.86 10.18
N GLY A 18 7.12 48.31 11.25
CA GLY A 18 6.29 47.54 12.15
C GLY A 18 4.98 47.07 11.50
N LEU A 19 4.64 45.84 11.79
CA LEU A 19 3.29 45.31 11.62
C LEU A 19 2.74 44.98 13.02
N THR A 20 1.60 45.58 13.35
CA THR A 20 0.83 45.45 14.58
C THR A 20 0.30 44.03 14.76
N LYS A 21 0.49 43.45 15.94
CA LYS A 21 -0.10 42.17 16.35
C LYS A 21 -1.63 42.27 16.42
N PRO A 22 -2.36 41.25 15.95
CA PRO A 22 -3.79 41.12 16.26
C PRO A 22 -3.99 40.72 17.75
N PRO A 23 -5.15 41.02 18.35
CA PRO A 23 -5.39 40.82 19.79
C PRO A 23 -5.50 39.32 20.12
N ALA A 24 -4.94 38.94 21.25
CA ALA A 24 -5.01 37.58 21.82
C ALA A 24 -6.47 37.26 22.20
N VAL A 25 -7.03 36.21 21.61
CA VAL A 25 -8.26 35.58 22.06
C VAL A 25 -7.86 34.55 23.13
N SER A 26 -8.20 34.83 24.38
CA SER A 26 -8.07 33.86 25.48
C SER A 26 -9.17 32.82 25.36
N THR A 27 -8.84 31.62 24.96
CA THR A 27 -9.68 30.43 25.19
C THR A 27 -9.01 29.60 26.26
N GLU A 28 -9.55 29.63 27.48
CA GLU A 28 -9.25 28.62 28.48
C GLU A 28 -9.72 27.27 27.95
N ARG A 29 -8.80 26.49 27.37
CA ARG A 29 -9.01 25.07 27.11
C ARG A 29 -8.62 24.30 28.38
N GLY A 30 -9.47 23.35 28.79
CA GLY A 30 -9.24 22.49 29.93
C GLY A 30 -7.90 21.73 29.87
N PRO A 31 -7.55 20.94 30.88
CA PRO A 31 -6.21 20.42 31.08
C PRO A 31 -5.73 19.63 29.84
N VAL A 32 -4.59 20.07 29.35
CA VAL A 32 -3.84 19.40 28.25
C VAL A 32 -3.47 18.00 28.71
N PHE A 33 -3.91 16.97 27.98
CA PHE A 33 -3.45 15.60 28.17
C PHE A 33 -1.98 15.52 27.76
N VAL A 34 -1.09 15.68 28.69
CA VAL A 34 0.27 15.18 28.60
C VAL A 34 0.22 13.86 29.36
N PRO A 35 0.43 12.69 28.70
CA PRO A 35 0.71 11.49 29.47
C PRO A 35 1.92 11.83 30.34
N HIS A 36 1.75 11.77 31.65
CA HIS A 36 2.88 11.87 32.58
C HIS A 36 3.81 10.67 32.32
N LEU A 37 4.69 10.80 31.34
CA LEU A 37 5.89 10.01 31.19
C LEU A 37 6.98 10.60 32.10
N GLU A 38 6.62 10.88 33.36
CA GLU A 38 7.62 11.03 34.40
C GLU A 38 8.22 9.65 34.62
N GLU A 39 9.53 9.57 34.83
CA GLU A 39 10.38 8.43 35.12
C GLU A 39 9.71 7.40 36.04
N GLN A 40 8.66 6.73 35.58
CA GLN A 40 8.08 5.62 36.31
C GLN A 40 9.00 4.41 36.08
N GLU A 41 9.68 3.98 37.11
CA GLU A 41 10.31 2.65 37.11
C GLU A 41 9.30 1.63 36.58
N LEU A 42 9.72 0.85 35.60
CA LEU A 42 8.89 -0.21 35.05
C LEU A 42 8.54 -1.19 36.19
N SER A 43 7.27 -1.30 36.51
CA SER A 43 6.81 -2.38 37.37
C SER A 43 6.85 -3.71 36.61
N TRP A 44 7.83 -4.54 36.94
CA TRP A 44 7.98 -5.89 36.40
C TRP A 44 7.92 -6.91 37.51
N THR A 45 6.83 -7.67 37.57
CA THR A 45 6.52 -8.61 38.65
C THR A 45 6.88 -10.04 38.30
N SER A 46 6.78 -10.96 39.26
CA SER A 46 6.90 -12.39 38.98
C SER A 46 5.81 -12.92 38.06
N LEU A 47 4.61 -12.31 38.04
CA LEU A 47 3.55 -12.67 37.08
C LEU A 47 3.88 -12.20 35.66
N ASP A 48 4.50 -11.03 35.51
CA ASP A 48 4.98 -10.58 34.18
C ASP A 48 6.04 -11.55 33.64
N GLN A 49 7.01 -11.96 34.48
CA GLN A 49 8.01 -12.97 34.09
C GLN A 49 7.36 -14.31 33.75
N ARG A 50 6.41 -14.77 34.56
CA ARG A 50 5.70 -16.03 34.30
C ARG A 50 4.87 -15.99 33.02
N ALA A 51 4.29 -14.82 32.68
CA ALA A 51 3.59 -14.59 31.42
C ALA A 51 4.55 -14.67 30.22
N VAL A 52 5.74 -14.07 30.31
CA VAL A 52 6.80 -14.20 29.30
C VAL A 52 7.22 -15.66 29.11
N ASP A 53 7.41 -16.41 30.19
CA ASP A 53 7.75 -17.82 30.10
C ASP A 53 6.60 -18.66 29.52
N THR A 54 5.34 -18.26 29.78
CA THR A 54 4.16 -18.84 29.11
C THR A 54 4.16 -18.61 27.62
N VAL A 55 4.55 -17.41 27.14
CA VAL A 55 4.71 -17.13 25.70
C VAL A 55 5.68 -18.11 25.06
N ARG A 56 6.84 -18.33 25.68
CA ARG A 56 7.87 -19.24 25.18
C ARG A 56 7.37 -20.68 25.05
N VAL A 57 6.70 -21.16 26.10
CA VAL A 57 6.15 -22.54 26.14
C VAL A 57 5.04 -22.68 25.09
N LEU A 58 4.14 -21.71 24.96
CA LEU A 58 3.07 -21.75 23.96
C LEU A 58 3.63 -21.74 22.55
N ALA A 59 4.67 -20.94 22.27
CA ALA A 59 5.32 -20.90 20.97
C ALA A 59 5.95 -22.26 20.60
N ALA A 60 6.65 -22.88 21.56
CA ALA A 60 7.25 -24.20 21.37
C ALA A 60 6.18 -25.27 21.17
N ASP A 61 5.15 -25.32 22.02
CA ASP A 61 4.08 -26.33 21.96
C ASP A 61 3.25 -26.21 20.67
N ALA A 62 2.95 -25.00 20.22
CA ALA A 62 2.18 -24.76 18.99
C ALA A 62 2.91 -25.32 17.76
N VAL A 63 4.20 -25.02 17.64
CA VAL A 63 5.02 -25.51 16.52
C VAL A 63 5.27 -27.03 16.62
N GLU A 64 5.53 -27.54 17.81
CA GLU A 64 5.72 -28.97 18.02
C GLU A 64 4.47 -29.76 17.63
N LYS A 65 3.28 -29.29 18.03
CA LYS A 65 2.00 -29.94 17.71
C LYS A 65 1.77 -30.08 16.23
N VAL A 66 2.05 -29.00 15.42
CA VAL A 66 1.79 -29.04 13.98
C VAL A 66 2.99 -29.58 13.18
N GLY A 67 4.16 -29.68 13.78
CA GLY A 67 5.38 -30.22 13.18
C GLY A 67 6.11 -29.28 12.25
N ASN A 68 5.67 -28.00 12.11
CA ASN A 68 6.30 -26.97 11.30
C ASN A 68 5.97 -25.57 11.82
N GLY A 69 6.88 -24.60 11.63
CA GLY A 69 6.70 -23.23 12.07
C GLY A 69 8.00 -22.60 12.56
N HIS A 70 7.90 -21.40 13.13
CA HIS A 70 9.05 -20.58 13.54
C HIS A 70 8.94 -20.23 15.04
N PRO A 71 9.41 -21.09 15.95
CA PRO A 71 9.27 -20.86 17.40
C PRO A 71 10.35 -19.95 17.95
N GLY A 72 11.56 -19.94 17.35
CA GLY A 72 12.76 -19.37 17.95
C GLY A 72 12.67 -17.88 18.24
N THR A 73 12.28 -17.08 17.27
CA THR A 73 12.11 -15.63 17.42
C THR A 73 10.95 -15.29 18.36
N ALA A 74 9.85 -16.06 18.34
CA ALA A 74 8.74 -15.85 19.29
C ALA A 74 9.16 -16.10 20.74
N MET A 75 10.17 -16.97 20.96
CA MET A 75 10.74 -17.23 22.29
C MET A 75 11.69 -16.10 22.72
N SER A 76 12.60 -15.66 21.86
CA SER A 76 13.57 -14.60 22.20
C SER A 76 12.93 -13.23 22.34
N LEU A 77 11.92 -12.92 21.52
CA LEU A 77 11.16 -11.67 21.59
C LEU A 77 10.02 -11.66 22.61
N ALA A 78 9.80 -12.76 23.34
CA ALA A 78 8.71 -12.83 24.32
C ALA A 78 8.70 -11.65 25.32
N PRO A 79 9.84 -11.21 25.93
CA PRO A 79 9.86 -10.08 26.82
C PRO A 79 9.51 -8.74 26.12
N ALA A 80 10.04 -8.52 24.92
CA ALA A 80 9.84 -7.28 24.16
C ALA A 80 8.38 -7.14 23.68
N ALA A 81 7.82 -8.20 23.10
CA ALA A 81 6.43 -8.21 22.65
C ALA A 81 5.46 -8.07 23.85
N TYR A 82 5.73 -8.77 24.95
CA TYR A 82 4.96 -8.64 26.18
C TYR A 82 5.02 -7.22 26.73
N LEU A 83 6.21 -6.61 26.81
CA LEU A 83 6.40 -5.24 27.26
C LEU A 83 5.57 -4.26 26.43
N LEU A 84 5.59 -4.39 25.09
CA LEU A 84 4.77 -3.54 24.22
C LEU A 84 3.28 -3.72 24.49
N PHE A 85 2.75 -4.93 24.47
CA PHE A 85 1.30 -5.15 24.59
C PHE A 85 0.76 -4.92 26.00
N GLN A 86 1.55 -5.20 27.02
CA GLN A 86 1.07 -5.12 28.40
C GLN A 86 1.39 -3.81 29.11
N LYS A 87 2.41 -3.05 28.66
CA LYS A 87 2.88 -1.86 29.39
C LYS A 87 2.94 -0.58 28.55
N TRP A 88 3.07 -0.70 27.21
CA TRP A 88 3.38 0.47 26.36
C TRP A 88 2.27 0.89 25.41
N MET A 89 1.70 -0.04 24.69
CA MET A 89 0.75 0.27 23.63
C MET A 89 -0.58 0.78 24.19
N ARG A 90 -1.06 1.85 23.61
CA ARG A 90 -2.43 2.33 23.81
C ARG A 90 -3.35 1.56 22.87
N HIS A 91 -4.00 0.52 23.39
CA HIS A 91 -4.90 -0.33 22.64
C HIS A 91 -6.07 -0.83 23.50
N ASP A 92 -7.19 -1.15 22.87
CA ASP A 92 -8.34 -1.76 23.52
C ASP A 92 -8.65 -3.10 22.81
N PRO A 93 -8.33 -4.26 23.42
CA PRO A 93 -8.57 -5.56 22.82
C PRO A 93 -10.03 -5.83 22.44
N LYS A 94 -11.00 -5.16 23.08
CA LYS A 94 -12.42 -5.27 22.75
C LYS A 94 -12.84 -4.35 21.60
N ARG A 95 -12.00 -3.40 21.21
CA ARG A 95 -12.25 -2.46 20.13
C ARG A 95 -10.98 -2.30 19.27
N PRO A 96 -10.59 -3.38 18.56
CA PRO A 96 -9.41 -3.40 17.72
C PRO A 96 -9.49 -2.42 16.53
N ASP A 97 -10.67 -1.87 16.26
CA ASP A 97 -10.98 -0.86 15.26
C ASP A 97 -10.87 0.60 15.78
N TRP A 98 -10.60 0.80 17.07
CA TRP A 98 -10.54 2.14 17.68
C TRP A 98 -9.57 3.07 16.97
N LEU A 99 -10.06 4.23 16.49
CA LEU A 99 -9.27 5.19 15.70
C LEU A 99 -8.02 5.70 16.45
N GLY A 100 -8.15 6.02 17.75
CA GLY A 100 -7.08 6.58 18.57
C GLY A 100 -6.07 5.57 19.13
N ARG A 101 -6.18 4.28 18.78
CA ARG A 101 -5.21 3.26 19.22
C ARG A 101 -3.84 3.43 18.54
N ASP A 102 -2.79 2.99 19.19
CA ASP A 102 -1.51 2.74 18.55
C ASP A 102 -1.65 1.63 17.51
N ARG A 103 -0.72 1.54 16.57
CA ARG A 103 -0.66 0.48 15.56
C ARG A 103 0.55 -0.40 15.83
N PHE A 104 0.38 -1.70 15.68
CA PHE A 104 1.47 -2.66 15.78
C PHE A 104 1.67 -3.43 14.48
N VAL A 105 2.89 -3.43 13.97
CA VAL A 105 3.28 -4.17 12.77
C VAL A 105 4.36 -5.19 13.12
N LEU A 106 4.06 -6.46 12.94
CA LEU A 106 5.05 -7.53 12.96
C LEU A 106 5.59 -7.72 11.53
N SER A 107 6.74 -7.12 11.22
CA SER A 107 7.34 -7.19 9.88
C SER A 107 7.84 -8.60 9.53
N PRO A 108 8.56 -9.34 10.44
CA PRO A 108 8.94 -10.73 10.19
C PRO A 108 7.74 -11.67 10.41
N GLY A 109 6.83 -11.71 9.45
CA GLY A 109 5.55 -12.44 9.57
C GLY A 109 5.69 -13.92 9.82
N HIS A 110 6.85 -14.53 9.53
CA HIS A 110 7.12 -15.94 9.84
C HIS A 110 7.07 -16.23 11.35
N THR A 111 7.46 -15.27 12.19
CA THR A 111 7.32 -15.39 13.65
C THR A 111 5.92 -14.99 14.14
N SER A 112 4.88 -15.42 13.44
CA SER A 112 3.48 -15.04 13.71
C SER A 112 3.03 -15.28 15.15
N LEU A 113 3.59 -16.29 15.83
CA LEU A 113 3.34 -16.59 17.24
C LEU A 113 3.76 -15.43 18.17
N THR A 114 4.75 -14.61 17.79
CA THR A 114 5.08 -13.38 18.52
C THR A 114 3.87 -12.46 18.66
N LEU A 115 3.02 -12.39 17.63
CA LEU A 115 1.79 -11.60 17.65
C LEU A 115 0.61 -12.38 18.22
N TYR A 116 0.34 -13.59 17.72
CA TYR A 116 -0.86 -14.35 18.11
C TYR A 116 -0.94 -14.64 19.60
N ILE A 117 0.18 -14.95 20.24
CA ILE A 117 0.18 -15.21 21.68
C ILE A 117 -0.11 -13.92 22.45
N GLN A 118 0.39 -12.76 22.03
CA GLN A 118 0.04 -11.48 22.65
C GLN A 118 -1.45 -11.15 22.46
N LEU A 119 -2.02 -11.40 21.27
CA LEU A 119 -3.46 -11.21 21.03
C LEU A 119 -4.30 -12.14 21.90
N PHE A 120 -3.89 -13.40 22.09
CA PHE A 120 -4.54 -14.34 23.00
C PHE A 120 -4.48 -13.85 24.45
N LEU A 121 -3.29 -13.52 24.95
CA LEU A 121 -3.10 -13.09 26.33
C LEU A 121 -3.85 -11.78 26.64
N SER A 122 -3.82 -10.84 25.72
CA SER A 122 -4.50 -9.55 25.89
C SER A 122 -6.03 -9.63 25.69
N GLY A 123 -6.54 -10.73 25.12
CA GLY A 123 -7.98 -10.96 24.96
C GLY A 123 -8.63 -10.33 23.75
N TYR A 124 -7.96 -10.36 22.60
CA TYR A 124 -8.49 -9.93 21.29
C TYR A 124 -9.48 -10.91 20.64
N GLY A 125 -9.83 -11.99 21.33
CA GLY A 125 -10.78 -12.98 20.84
C GLY A 125 -10.16 -14.31 20.41
N LEU A 126 -8.82 -14.41 20.32
CA LEU A 126 -8.17 -15.69 20.18
C LEU A 126 -8.28 -16.49 21.47
N GLU A 127 -8.53 -17.77 21.35
CA GLU A 127 -8.58 -18.73 22.44
C GLU A 127 -7.41 -19.73 22.33
N LEU A 128 -7.16 -20.50 23.38
CA LEU A 128 -6.06 -21.46 23.42
C LEU A 128 -6.18 -22.51 22.28
N GLU A 129 -7.40 -22.87 21.92
CA GLU A 129 -7.66 -23.81 20.82
C GLU A 129 -7.23 -23.25 19.46
N ASP A 130 -7.28 -21.93 19.27
CA ASP A 130 -6.76 -21.30 18.04
C ASP A 130 -5.24 -21.42 17.95
N LEU A 131 -4.52 -21.26 19.05
CA LEU A 131 -3.07 -21.49 19.08
C LEU A 131 -2.73 -22.97 18.83
N LYS A 132 -3.55 -23.90 19.33
CA LYS A 132 -3.42 -25.34 19.06
C LYS A 132 -3.71 -25.70 17.60
N ALA A 133 -4.48 -24.86 16.90
CA ALA A 133 -4.84 -25.02 15.49
C ALA A 133 -3.90 -24.26 14.54
N LEU A 134 -2.74 -23.78 15.02
CA LEU A 134 -1.76 -23.07 14.21
C LEU A 134 -1.56 -23.73 12.83
N ARG A 135 -1.60 -22.92 11.73
CA ARG A 135 -1.35 -23.38 10.35
C ARG A 135 -2.29 -24.47 9.84
N THR A 136 -3.44 -24.69 10.47
CA THR A 136 -4.44 -25.64 9.98
C THR A 136 -5.53 -24.94 9.16
N TRP A 137 -6.18 -25.67 8.28
CA TRP A 137 -7.22 -25.11 7.41
C TRP A 137 -8.35 -24.47 8.22
N GLY A 138 -8.64 -23.19 7.92
CA GLY A 138 -9.73 -22.43 8.55
C GLY A 138 -9.41 -21.92 9.96
N SER A 139 -8.17 -22.10 10.47
CA SER A 139 -7.79 -21.56 11.78
C SER A 139 -7.61 -20.05 11.76
N LEU A 140 -7.84 -19.40 12.91
CA LEU A 140 -7.58 -17.96 13.11
C LEU A 140 -6.09 -17.64 13.28
N THR A 141 -5.21 -18.64 13.22
CA THR A 141 -3.76 -18.49 13.36
C THR A 141 -3.01 -19.06 12.14
N PRO A 142 -3.17 -18.43 10.95
CA PRO A 142 -2.44 -18.84 9.75
C PRO A 142 -0.92 -18.73 9.96
N GLY A 143 -0.15 -19.31 9.05
CA GLY A 143 1.32 -19.40 9.18
C GLY A 143 2.03 -18.06 9.23
N HIS A 144 1.45 -17.03 8.65
CA HIS A 144 1.85 -15.64 8.67
C HIS A 144 0.63 -14.79 8.97
N PRO A 145 0.73 -13.61 9.63
CA PRO A 145 -0.43 -12.77 9.91
C PRO A 145 -1.15 -12.34 8.63
N GLU A 146 -2.48 -12.44 8.63
CA GLU A 146 -3.33 -12.05 7.53
C GLU A 146 -4.32 -10.95 7.97
N TYR A 147 -4.32 -9.84 7.23
CA TYR A 147 -5.20 -8.70 7.47
C TYR A 147 -6.66 -9.11 7.36
N GLN A 148 -7.52 -8.65 8.27
CA GLN A 148 -8.93 -8.99 8.40
C GLN A 148 -9.27 -10.45 8.72
N HIS A 149 -8.27 -11.34 8.82
CA HIS A 149 -8.50 -12.73 9.20
C HIS A 149 -8.45 -12.94 10.72
N THR A 150 -7.50 -12.28 11.40
CA THR A 150 -7.36 -12.34 12.86
C THR A 150 -7.56 -10.94 13.44
N ALA A 151 -8.42 -10.79 14.44
CA ALA A 151 -8.64 -9.50 15.11
C ALA A 151 -7.33 -8.98 15.73
N GLY A 152 -7.01 -7.70 15.49
CA GLY A 152 -5.76 -7.07 15.96
C GLY A 152 -4.58 -7.20 15.01
N VAL A 153 -4.72 -7.88 13.87
CA VAL A 153 -3.72 -7.90 12.80
C VAL A 153 -3.91 -6.70 11.87
N GLU A 154 -2.95 -5.79 11.85
CA GLU A 154 -3.02 -4.53 11.11
C GLU A 154 -2.64 -4.67 9.62
N ILE A 155 -1.86 -5.68 9.27
CA ILE A 155 -1.33 -5.91 7.93
C ILE A 155 -0.97 -7.38 7.71
N THR A 156 -1.16 -7.89 6.50
CA THR A 156 -0.59 -9.17 6.08
C THR A 156 0.92 -9.02 5.90
N THR A 157 1.69 -9.86 6.59
CA THR A 157 3.16 -9.93 6.46
C THR A 157 3.59 -11.35 6.12
N GLY A 158 4.87 -11.52 5.77
CA GLY A 158 5.44 -12.78 5.27
C GLY A 158 6.53 -12.50 4.25
N PRO A 159 6.29 -11.72 3.19
CA PRO A 159 7.39 -11.14 2.41
C PRO A 159 8.14 -10.13 3.28
N LEU A 160 9.42 -10.44 3.59
CA LEU A 160 10.25 -9.63 4.46
C LEU A 160 10.41 -8.19 3.94
N GLY A 161 10.55 -7.23 4.83
CA GLY A 161 10.64 -5.81 4.52
C GLY A 161 9.31 -5.12 4.23
N GLN A 162 8.27 -5.83 3.77
CA GLN A 162 6.96 -5.26 3.42
C GLN A 162 6.25 -4.66 4.64
N GLY A 163 6.37 -5.30 5.80
CA GLY A 163 5.79 -4.81 7.05
C GLY A 163 6.37 -3.48 7.45
N LEU A 164 7.70 -3.38 7.55
CA LEU A 164 8.38 -2.13 7.90
C LEU A 164 8.13 -1.03 6.86
N ALA A 165 8.21 -1.33 5.56
CA ALA A 165 7.95 -0.36 4.51
C ALA A 165 6.50 0.17 4.54
N SER A 166 5.51 -0.70 4.81
CA SER A 166 4.13 -0.28 4.99
C SER A 166 3.90 0.48 6.30
N ALA A 167 4.64 0.15 7.38
CA ALA A 167 4.59 0.90 8.64
C ALA A 167 5.03 2.36 8.47
N VAL A 168 5.97 2.64 7.57
CA VAL A 168 6.28 4.02 7.14
C VAL A 168 5.03 4.69 6.56
N GLY A 169 4.23 3.97 5.77
CA GLY A 169 2.94 4.44 5.26
C GLY A 169 1.91 4.71 6.36
N PHE A 170 1.83 3.87 7.40
CA PHE A 170 1.00 4.14 8.58
C PHE A 170 1.42 5.45 9.26
N ALA A 171 2.74 5.67 9.42
CA ALA A 171 3.26 6.89 10.04
C ALA A 171 2.99 8.14 9.18
N TYR A 172 3.09 8.02 7.84
CA TYR A 172 2.67 9.07 6.89
C TYR A 172 1.20 9.42 7.08
N SER A 173 0.34 8.40 7.09
CA SER A 173 -1.12 8.57 7.20
C SER A 173 -1.52 9.20 8.53
N GLN A 174 -0.93 8.77 9.65
CA GLN A 174 -1.18 9.38 10.96
C GLN A 174 -0.83 10.88 10.94
N ARG A 175 0.36 11.23 10.45
CA ARG A 175 0.77 12.64 10.34
C ARG A 175 -0.14 13.42 9.39
N ARG A 176 -0.51 12.87 8.24
CA ARG A 176 -1.44 13.52 7.31
C ARG A 176 -2.82 13.71 7.92
N MET A 177 -3.35 12.71 8.58
CA MET A 177 -4.63 12.77 9.31
C MET A 177 -4.61 13.85 10.38
N ARG A 178 -3.54 13.90 11.19
CA ARG A 178 -3.30 14.94 12.17
C ARG A 178 -3.37 16.35 11.54
N GLY A 179 -2.67 16.53 10.41
CA GLY A 179 -2.67 17.81 9.69
C GLY A 179 -3.98 18.15 9.01
N LEU A 180 -4.77 17.15 8.60
CA LEU A 180 -6.07 17.35 7.94
C LEU A 180 -7.15 17.76 8.95
N PHE A 181 -7.12 17.20 10.15
CA PHE A 181 -8.20 17.33 11.12
C PHE A 181 -7.88 18.21 12.33
N ASP A 182 -6.60 18.31 12.73
CA ASP A 182 -6.24 18.99 13.97
C ASP A 182 -4.79 19.54 13.96
N ALA A 183 -4.43 20.26 12.88
CA ALA A 183 -3.07 20.73 12.63
C ALA A 183 -2.48 21.61 13.73
N ASP A 184 -3.31 22.43 14.40
CA ASP A 184 -2.89 23.46 15.34
C ASP A 184 -2.80 22.95 16.80
N ALA A 185 -3.24 21.72 17.09
CA ALA A 185 -3.13 21.17 18.44
C ALA A 185 -1.65 20.99 18.85
N PRO A 186 -1.28 21.18 20.12
CA PRO A 186 0.06 20.83 20.61
C PRO A 186 0.38 19.34 20.37
N ALA A 187 1.65 19.00 20.26
CA ALA A 187 2.08 17.61 20.14
C ALA A 187 1.58 16.78 21.34
N GLY A 188 0.99 15.63 21.10
CA GLY A 188 0.41 14.75 22.12
C GLY A 188 -0.97 15.15 22.64
N ALA A 189 -1.52 16.29 22.18
CA ALA A 189 -2.82 16.78 22.64
C ALA A 189 -3.97 16.53 21.65
N SER A 190 -3.66 16.03 20.45
CA SER A 190 -4.67 15.72 19.44
C SER A 190 -5.24 14.31 19.62
N PRO A 191 -6.54 14.09 19.43
CA PRO A 191 -7.12 12.75 19.40
C PRO A 191 -6.60 11.90 18.23
N PHE A 192 -5.90 12.51 17.27
CA PHE A 192 -5.28 11.83 16.13
C PHE A 192 -3.81 11.46 16.37
N ASP A 193 -3.25 11.79 17.54
CA ASP A 193 -1.88 11.41 17.89
C ASP A 193 -1.82 9.98 18.41
N HIS A 194 -1.02 9.14 17.74
CA HIS A 194 -0.71 7.77 18.16
C HIS A 194 0.63 7.31 17.57
N THR A 195 1.15 6.23 18.09
CA THR A 195 2.44 5.67 17.71
C THR A 195 2.27 4.46 16.80
N ILE A 196 3.20 4.31 15.86
CA ILE A 196 3.36 3.13 15.03
C ILE A 196 4.53 2.33 15.59
N TRP A 197 4.25 1.17 16.16
CA TRP A 197 5.20 0.23 16.71
C TRP A 197 5.50 -0.87 15.70
N VAL A 198 6.78 -1.18 15.50
CA VAL A 198 7.21 -2.22 14.59
C VAL A 198 8.19 -3.14 15.27
N ILE A 199 8.05 -4.44 15.06
CA ILE A 199 9.14 -5.39 15.25
C ILE A 199 9.67 -5.76 13.87
N ALA A 200 10.98 -5.65 13.67
CA ALA A 200 11.71 -6.04 12.46
C ALA A 200 12.80 -7.07 12.80
N SER A 201 13.27 -7.80 11.81
CA SER A 201 14.32 -8.82 11.94
C SER A 201 15.53 -8.54 11.06
N ASP A 202 16.62 -9.30 11.23
CA ASP A 202 17.78 -9.27 10.34
C ASP A 202 17.37 -9.38 8.85
N GLY A 203 16.46 -10.31 8.54
CA GLY A 203 15.95 -10.51 7.18
C GLY A 203 15.17 -9.32 6.64
N ASP A 204 14.37 -8.64 7.48
CA ASP A 204 13.69 -7.40 7.04
C ASP A 204 14.70 -6.33 6.65
N LEU A 205 15.80 -6.19 7.40
CA LEU A 205 16.78 -5.14 7.19
C LEU A 205 17.76 -5.43 6.04
N GLN A 206 17.81 -6.67 5.55
CA GLN A 206 18.51 -7.04 4.32
C GLN A 206 17.71 -6.65 3.07
N GLU A 207 16.39 -6.59 3.15
CA GLU A 207 15.54 -6.29 1.99
C GLU A 207 15.71 -4.85 1.49
N GLY A 208 15.86 -4.69 0.16
CA GLY A 208 16.06 -3.38 -0.46
C GLY A 208 14.90 -2.41 -0.21
N VAL A 209 13.65 -2.89 -0.16
CA VAL A 209 12.47 -2.08 0.12
C VAL A 209 12.54 -1.41 1.50
N THR A 210 13.14 -2.07 2.47
CA THR A 210 13.35 -1.52 3.82
C THR A 210 14.30 -0.34 3.79
N SER A 211 15.39 -0.43 3.02
CA SER A 211 16.34 0.68 2.83
C SER A 211 15.66 1.88 2.15
N GLU A 212 14.88 1.66 1.11
CA GLU A 212 14.11 2.71 0.44
C GLU A 212 13.13 3.42 1.40
N ALA A 213 12.32 2.65 2.12
CA ALA A 213 11.30 3.18 3.03
C ALA A 213 11.91 3.86 4.25
N SER A 214 12.96 3.28 4.86
CA SER A 214 13.64 3.85 6.03
C SER A 214 14.35 5.14 5.71
N SER A 215 14.98 5.25 4.52
CA SER A 215 15.55 6.50 4.03
C SER A 215 14.47 7.59 3.90
N LEU A 216 13.29 7.26 3.39
CA LEU A 216 12.16 8.19 3.33
C LEU A 216 11.65 8.57 4.72
N ALA A 217 11.55 7.62 5.66
CA ALA A 217 11.09 7.89 7.02
C ALA A 217 11.99 8.89 7.75
N GLY A 218 13.32 8.73 7.64
CA GLY A 218 14.28 9.69 8.18
C GLY A 218 14.22 11.04 7.46
N HIS A 219 14.08 11.04 6.13
CA HIS A 219 13.90 12.27 5.36
C HIS A 219 12.66 13.06 5.77
N GLN A 220 11.59 12.37 6.12
CA GLN A 220 10.32 12.95 6.57
C GLN A 220 10.29 13.28 8.06
N GLU A 221 11.30 12.93 8.83
CA GLU A 221 11.36 13.21 10.27
C GLU A 221 10.15 12.59 11.03
N LEU A 222 9.87 11.28 10.81
CA LEU A 222 8.67 10.61 11.33
C LEU A 222 8.80 10.22 12.81
N GLY A 223 8.72 11.16 13.74
CA GLY A 223 8.83 10.90 15.17
C GLY A 223 7.72 10.03 15.78
N ASN A 224 6.71 9.68 15.01
CA ASN A 224 5.62 8.76 15.40
C ASN A 224 5.90 7.28 15.05
N LEU A 225 7.08 6.94 14.53
CA LEU A 225 7.49 5.59 14.13
C LEU A 225 8.61 5.08 15.05
N VAL A 226 8.38 3.94 15.70
CA VAL A 226 9.36 3.27 16.58
C VAL A 226 9.51 1.82 16.14
N VAL A 227 10.74 1.42 15.86
CA VAL A 227 11.11 0.08 15.42
C VAL A 227 11.97 -0.59 16.46
N ILE A 228 11.60 -1.80 16.90
CA ILE A 228 12.48 -2.72 17.62
C ILE A 228 13.03 -3.69 16.59
N TYR A 229 14.33 -3.68 16.40
CA TYR A 229 15.05 -4.59 15.53
C TYR A 229 15.60 -5.76 16.34
N ASP A 230 15.08 -6.97 16.13
CA ASP A 230 15.62 -8.21 16.70
C ASP A 230 16.95 -8.55 16.01
N GLU A 231 18.03 -8.13 16.63
CA GLU A 231 19.41 -8.39 16.20
C GLU A 231 19.86 -9.72 16.80
N ASN A 232 19.38 -10.84 16.24
CA ASN A 232 19.71 -12.15 16.78
C ASN A 232 20.83 -12.88 16.03
N HIS A 233 21.21 -12.38 14.84
CA HIS A 233 22.27 -12.89 13.95
C HIS A 233 22.02 -14.29 13.41
N ILE A 234 20.78 -14.78 13.42
CA ILE A 234 20.45 -16.12 12.90
C ILE A 234 19.34 -16.05 11.86
N SER A 235 19.59 -16.70 10.75
CA SER A 235 18.64 -16.92 9.66
C SER A 235 18.40 -18.42 9.41
N ILE A 236 17.73 -18.79 8.32
CA ILE A 236 17.55 -20.18 7.90
C ILE A 236 18.91 -20.82 7.56
N GLU A 237 19.85 -20.04 7.02
CA GLU A 237 21.22 -20.49 6.68
C GLU A 237 22.20 -20.43 7.85
N ASP A 238 21.71 -20.30 9.09
CA ASP A 238 22.42 -20.19 10.35
C ASP A 238 22.91 -18.74 10.60
N ASP A 239 24.18 -18.53 10.87
CA ASP A 239 24.74 -17.21 11.22
C ASP A 239 24.64 -16.24 10.04
N THR A 240 24.09 -15.03 10.29
CA THR A 240 23.92 -14.01 9.27
C THR A 240 25.23 -13.48 8.68
N ASP A 241 26.38 -13.67 9.36
CA ASP A 241 27.71 -13.26 8.87
C ASP A 241 28.08 -13.89 7.52
N VAL A 242 27.38 -14.98 7.12
CA VAL A 242 27.57 -15.58 5.79
C VAL A 242 27.11 -14.65 4.65
N ALA A 243 26.22 -13.69 4.92
CA ALA A 243 25.62 -12.83 3.90
C ALA A 243 25.39 -11.36 4.34
N PHE A 244 25.51 -11.05 5.64
CA PHE A 244 25.10 -9.74 6.18
C PHE A 244 25.97 -9.33 7.37
N THR A 245 26.92 -8.43 7.14
CA THR A 245 27.93 -7.98 8.14
C THR A 245 27.99 -6.48 8.30
N GLU A 246 27.02 -5.74 7.79
CA GLU A 246 26.98 -4.29 7.87
C GLU A 246 26.58 -3.79 9.28
N ASP A 247 27.05 -2.58 9.64
CA ASP A 247 26.57 -1.86 10.81
C ASP A 247 25.21 -1.21 10.51
N VAL A 248 24.14 -1.90 10.89
CA VAL A 248 22.76 -1.46 10.65
C VAL A 248 22.48 -0.13 11.33
N LEU A 249 22.92 0.08 12.57
CA LEU A 249 22.67 1.34 13.28
C LEU A 249 23.36 2.52 12.61
N ALA A 250 24.60 2.35 12.15
CA ALA A 250 25.30 3.39 11.40
C ALA A 250 24.59 3.73 10.09
N ARG A 251 24.03 2.73 9.38
CA ARG A 251 23.21 2.95 8.20
C ARG A 251 21.95 3.76 8.53
N TYR A 252 21.25 3.45 9.62
CA TYR A 252 20.06 4.17 10.06
C TYR A 252 20.37 5.58 10.57
N GLU A 253 21.52 5.80 11.22
CA GLU A 253 22.03 7.16 11.53
C GLU A 253 22.20 7.99 10.26
N ALA A 254 22.78 7.40 9.20
CA ALA A 254 22.93 8.06 7.91
C ALA A 254 21.59 8.39 7.24
N TYR A 255 20.52 7.62 7.50
CA TYR A 255 19.16 7.96 7.09
C TYR A 255 18.53 9.09 7.93
N GLY A 256 19.12 9.47 9.05
CA GLY A 256 18.61 10.50 9.95
C GLY A 256 17.69 9.98 11.07
N TRP A 257 17.76 8.70 11.39
CA TRP A 257 17.04 8.10 12.50
C TRP A 257 17.73 8.36 13.86
N HIS A 258 16.94 8.30 14.92
CA HIS A 258 17.43 8.12 16.28
C HIS A 258 17.70 6.64 16.52
N THR A 259 18.94 6.29 16.82
CA THR A 259 19.40 4.91 16.97
C THR A 259 19.78 4.61 18.41
N GLN A 260 19.44 3.43 18.89
CA GLN A 260 19.76 2.94 20.22
C GLN A 260 20.13 1.45 20.15
N ARG A 261 20.98 0.99 21.08
CA ARG A 261 21.32 -0.44 21.23
C ARG A 261 20.99 -0.89 22.64
N VAL A 262 20.24 -1.98 22.74
CA VAL A 262 20.01 -2.76 23.96
C VAL A 262 20.62 -4.14 23.72
N ASP A 263 21.66 -4.48 24.48
CA ASP A 263 22.42 -5.71 24.28
C ASP A 263 22.32 -6.64 25.50
N TRP A 264 21.51 -7.65 25.38
CA TRP A 264 21.31 -8.65 26.44
C TRP A 264 22.45 -9.68 26.54
N THR A 265 23.45 -9.60 25.64
CA THR A 265 24.66 -10.45 25.64
C THR A 265 25.91 -9.75 26.17
N ARG A 266 25.85 -8.45 26.44
CA ARG A 266 27.03 -7.57 26.70
C ARG A 266 27.92 -7.99 27.86
N THR A 267 27.41 -8.77 28.83
CA THR A 267 28.18 -9.23 29.98
C THR A 267 28.91 -10.54 29.75
N GLY A 268 28.73 -11.16 28.57
CA GLY A 268 29.19 -12.50 28.25
C GLY A 268 28.24 -13.61 28.71
N GLU A 269 27.28 -13.27 29.56
CA GLU A 269 26.13 -14.11 29.93
C GLU A 269 24.87 -13.41 29.36
N TYR A 270 23.96 -14.22 28.82
CA TYR A 270 22.69 -13.69 28.33
C TYR A 270 21.79 -13.29 29.51
N LYS A 271 21.38 -12.04 29.54
CA LYS A 271 20.49 -11.51 30.57
C LYS A 271 19.49 -10.55 29.95
N GLU A 272 18.22 -10.87 30.03
CA GLU A 272 17.12 -10.04 29.55
C GLU A 272 16.91 -8.85 30.49
N ASP A 273 17.42 -7.70 30.12
CA ASP A 273 17.27 -6.44 30.87
C ASP A 273 16.08 -5.66 30.31
N VAL A 274 14.87 -5.97 30.78
CA VAL A 274 13.64 -5.29 30.36
C VAL A 274 13.58 -3.83 30.82
N GLN A 275 14.32 -3.46 31.90
CA GLN A 275 14.43 -2.08 32.33
C GLN A 275 15.22 -1.23 31.33
N GLU A 276 16.31 -1.79 30.78
CA GLU A 276 17.05 -1.10 29.72
C GLU A 276 16.23 -0.93 28.44
N LEU A 277 15.47 -1.94 28.03
CA LEU A 277 14.56 -1.84 26.90
C LEU A 277 13.46 -0.79 27.17
N HIS A 278 12.90 -0.75 28.37
CA HIS A 278 11.94 0.27 28.78
C HIS A 278 12.53 1.68 28.69
N ALA A 279 13.76 1.89 29.17
CA ALA A 279 14.44 3.17 29.07
C ALA A 279 14.67 3.59 27.60
N ALA A 280 15.03 2.64 26.72
CA ALA A 280 15.17 2.90 25.31
C ALA A 280 13.84 3.28 24.64
N LEU A 281 12.72 2.65 25.04
CA LEU A 281 11.38 3.02 24.55
C LEU A 281 10.97 4.42 25.03
N LEU A 282 11.31 4.82 26.28
CA LEU A 282 11.10 6.19 26.76
C LEU A 282 11.87 7.20 25.92
N ALA A 283 13.15 6.95 25.65
CA ALA A 283 13.96 7.79 24.80
C ALA A 283 13.43 7.88 23.36
N ALA A 284 12.94 6.78 22.81
CA ALA A 284 12.30 6.75 21.49
C ALA A 284 11.01 7.58 21.45
N LYS A 285 10.18 7.50 22.48
CA LYS A 285 8.93 8.30 22.58
C LYS A 285 9.20 9.79 22.76
N ALA A 286 10.29 10.15 23.43
CA ALA A 286 10.70 11.55 23.60
C ALA A 286 11.22 12.17 22.29
N GLN A 287 11.59 11.33 21.30
CA GLN A 287 12.10 11.77 20.01
C GLN A 287 10.95 12.06 19.05
N THR A 288 10.58 13.32 18.89
CA THR A 288 9.40 13.73 18.09
C THR A 288 9.70 14.16 16.65
N ASP A 289 10.98 14.38 16.34
CA ASP A 289 11.45 14.90 15.04
C ASP A 289 12.30 13.89 14.25
N LYS A 290 12.37 12.64 14.70
CA LYS A 290 13.05 11.54 14.01
C LYS A 290 12.33 10.22 14.28
N PRO A 291 12.25 9.31 13.30
CA PRO A 291 11.90 7.93 13.60
C PRO A 291 12.98 7.28 14.48
N SER A 292 12.60 6.33 15.31
CA SER A 292 13.52 5.64 16.22
C SER A 292 13.66 4.18 15.87
N ILE A 293 14.89 3.66 15.91
CA ILE A 293 15.20 2.24 15.85
C ILE A 293 16.00 1.83 17.10
N ILE A 294 15.53 0.77 17.76
CA ILE A 294 16.17 0.14 18.91
C ILE A 294 16.69 -1.21 18.44
N SER A 295 17.99 -1.36 18.24
CA SER A 295 18.60 -2.67 18.06
C SER A 295 18.55 -3.41 19.38
N LEU A 296 17.85 -4.53 19.38
CA LEU A 296 17.73 -5.44 20.53
C LEU A 296 18.52 -6.72 20.25
N ARG A 297 19.71 -6.84 20.82
CA ARG A 297 20.55 -8.02 20.68
C ARG A 297 20.02 -9.16 21.52
N THR A 298 19.48 -10.17 20.86
CA THR A 298 18.90 -11.36 21.51
C THR A 298 19.66 -12.64 21.15
N ILE A 299 19.27 -13.75 21.79
CA ILE A 299 19.66 -15.12 21.39
C ILE A 299 18.39 -15.85 20.96
N ILE A 300 18.29 -16.15 19.66
CA ILE A 300 17.13 -16.83 19.10
C ILE A 300 16.86 -18.15 19.86
N GLY A 301 15.60 -18.34 20.23
CA GLY A 301 15.16 -19.58 20.90
C GLY A 301 15.59 -19.72 22.36
N TYR A 302 16.12 -18.67 23.00
CA TYR A 302 16.42 -18.68 24.43
C TYR A 302 15.13 -18.96 25.26
N PRO A 303 15.18 -19.84 26.31
CA PRO A 303 16.31 -20.58 26.83
C PRO A 303 16.30 -22.10 26.46
N ALA A 304 16.13 -22.43 25.19
CA ALA A 304 16.15 -23.83 24.76
C ALA A 304 17.52 -24.47 25.08
N PRO A 305 17.55 -25.66 25.71
CA PRO A 305 18.79 -26.23 26.28
C PRO A 305 19.89 -26.50 25.25
N LYS A 306 19.54 -26.94 24.04
CA LYS A 306 20.51 -27.39 23.02
C LYS A 306 20.41 -26.68 21.69
N LYS A 307 19.23 -26.10 21.32
CA LYS A 307 18.95 -25.58 20.00
C LYS A 307 18.99 -24.05 19.91
N GLN A 308 19.04 -23.31 21.03
CA GLN A 308 19.18 -21.86 20.99
C GLN A 308 20.41 -21.43 20.17
N ASN A 309 20.35 -20.26 19.56
CA ASN A 309 21.40 -19.70 18.72
C ASN A 309 21.82 -20.59 17.54
N THR A 310 20.85 -21.24 16.89
CA THR A 310 21.09 -22.08 15.69
C THR A 310 20.00 -21.83 14.64
N GLY A 311 20.34 -21.98 13.35
CA GLY A 311 19.36 -21.92 12.25
C GLY A 311 18.24 -22.95 12.38
N LYS A 312 18.48 -24.07 13.09
CA LYS A 312 17.45 -25.12 13.30
C LYS A 312 16.27 -24.66 14.14
N ILE A 313 16.47 -23.71 15.08
CA ILE A 313 15.37 -23.18 15.89
C ILE A 313 14.60 -22.07 15.17
N HIS A 314 15.19 -21.53 14.10
CA HIS A 314 14.57 -20.47 13.32
C HIS A 314 13.25 -20.93 12.69
N GLY A 315 13.26 -22.02 11.93
CA GLY A 315 12.12 -22.44 11.10
C GLY A 315 11.67 -23.92 11.25
N SER A 316 11.95 -24.56 12.38
CA SER A 316 11.61 -25.98 12.58
C SER A 316 11.06 -26.26 13.96
N ALA A 317 10.32 -27.35 14.11
CA ALA A 317 9.92 -27.87 15.40
C ALA A 317 11.13 -28.21 16.26
N LEU A 318 11.01 -27.97 17.58
CA LEU A 318 12.12 -28.22 18.51
C LEU A 318 12.39 -29.72 18.70
N GLY A 319 11.36 -30.56 18.63
CA GLY A 319 11.35 -31.96 19.02
C GLY A 319 11.00 -32.13 20.51
N ALA A 320 10.31 -33.23 20.83
CA ALA A 320 9.72 -33.47 22.14
C ALA A 320 10.73 -33.38 23.29
N GLU A 321 11.98 -33.86 23.09
CA GLU A 321 13.03 -33.81 24.12
C GLU A 321 13.42 -32.34 24.43
N GLU A 322 13.56 -31.49 23.40
CA GLU A 322 13.96 -30.10 23.58
C GLU A 322 12.83 -29.30 24.22
N VAL A 323 11.56 -29.54 23.81
CA VAL A 323 10.38 -28.89 24.43
C VAL A 323 10.26 -29.29 25.90
N ALA A 324 10.43 -30.56 26.23
CA ALA A 324 10.42 -31.02 27.63
C ALA A 324 11.57 -30.41 28.44
N GLY A 325 12.76 -30.27 27.83
CA GLY A 325 13.90 -29.55 28.40
C GLY A 325 13.65 -28.10 28.69
N LEU A 326 13.09 -27.38 27.71
CA LEU A 326 12.67 -25.99 27.83
C LEU A 326 11.68 -25.79 28.99
N LYS A 327 10.64 -26.62 29.05
CA LYS A 327 9.63 -26.59 30.14
C LYS A 327 10.27 -26.76 31.51
N LYS A 328 11.22 -27.69 31.65
CA LYS A 328 11.96 -27.87 32.91
C LYS A 328 12.75 -26.64 33.32
N VAL A 329 13.44 -25.99 32.35
CA VAL A 329 14.20 -24.76 32.60
C VAL A 329 13.28 -23.66 33.10
N LEU A 330 12.07 -23.55 32.52
CA LEU A 330 11.09 -22.49 32.83
C LEU A 330 10.13 -22.87 33.97
N GLY A 331 10.31 -24.03 34.63
CA GLY A 331 9.48 -24.45 35.74
C GLY A 331 8.04 -24.85 35.36
N PHE A 332 7.86 -25.37 34.15
CA PHE A 332 6.60 -25.97 33.67
C PHE A 332 6.67 -27.49 33.72
N ASP A 333 5.52 -28.16 33.78
CA ASP A 333 5.43 -29.61 33.71
C ASP A 333 5.82 -30.09 32.29
N PRO A 334 6.90 -30.88 32.14
CA PRO A 334 7.38 -31.32 30.83
C PRO A 334 6.40 -32.24 30.08
N GLU A 335 5.48 -32.91 30.80
CA GLU A 335 4.52 -33.86 30.22
C GLU A 335 3.20 -33.16 29.76
N ARG A 336 2.99 -31.91 30.13
CA ARG A 336 1.78 -31.17 29.78
C ARG A 336 2.06 -30.16 28.67
N SER A 337 1.25 -30.14 27.62
CA SER A 337 1.32 -29.13 26.57
C SER A 337 0.28 -28.05 26.80
N PHE A 338 0.56 -26.84 26.24
CA PHE A 338 -0.33 -25.69 26.27
C PHE A 338 -0.76 -25.28 27.68
N GLN A 339 0.21 -25.25 28.60
CA GLN A 339 -0.01 -24.83 29.98
C GLN A 339 -0.11 -23.31 30.05
N VAL A 340 -1.21 -22.82 30.58
CA VAL A 340 -1.44 -21.41 30.91
C VAL A 340 -2.02 -21.36 32.31
N ASP A 341 -1.35 -20.69 33.21
CA ASP A 341 -1.82 -20.52 34.60
C ASP A 341 -2.97 -19.52 34.62
N ASP A 342 -4.06 -19.79 35.35
CA ASP A 342 -5.23 -18.94 35.43
C ASP A 342 -4.87 -17.51 35.91
N GLU A 343 -3.90 -17.41 36.86
CA GLU A 343 -3.42 -16.14 37.37
C GLU A 343 -2.68 -15.32 36.30
N VAL A 344 -1.91 -15.99 35.41
CA VAL A 344 -1.25 -15.32 34.25
C VAL A 344 -2.28 -14.79 33.29
N LEU A 345 -3.30 -15.60 32.97
CA LEU A 345 -4.34 -15.17 32.04
C LEU A 345 -5.17 -14.02 32.63
N ALA A 346 -5.51 -14.08 33.90
CA ALA A 346 -6.22 -12.99 34.56
C ALA A 346 -5.39 -11.69 34.53
N HIS A 347 -4.09 -11.77 34.88
CA HIS A 347 -3.18 -10.62 34.89
C HIS A 347 -2.99 -10.00 33.50
N THR A 348 -2.77 -10.81 32.47
CA THR A 348 -2.55 -10.28 31.10
C THR A 348 -3.84 -9.69 30.51
N ARG A 349 -5.01 -10.22 30.85
CA ARG A 349 -6.31 -9.72 30.42
C ARG A 349 -6.75 -8.40 31.08
N GLU A 350 -6.07 -7.95 32.13
CA GLU A 350 -6.21 -6.55 32.62
C GLU A 350 -5.94 -5.50 31.51
N ALA A 351 -5.26 -5.89 30.41
CA ALA A 351 -5.13 -5.06 29.22
C ALA A 351 -6.48 -4.59 28.66
N GLN A 352 -7.58 -5.35 28.88
CA GLN A 352 -8.92 -4.96 28.47
C GLN A 352 -9.43 -3.78 29.28
N ASP A 353 -9.24 -3.77 30.60
CA ASP A 353 -9.67 -2.70 31.49
C ASP A 353 -8.82 -1.44 31.26
N ARG A 354 -7.50 -1.60 31.14
CA ARG A 354 -6.59 -0.49 30.78
C ARG A 354 -6.95 0.11 29.43
N GLY A 355 -7.24 -0.72 28.44
CA GLY A 355 -7.63 -0.30 27.10
C GLY A 355 -8.97 0.43 27.08
N ALA A 356 -9.97 -0.08 27.81
CA ALA A 356 -11.27 0.56 27.93
C ALA A 356 -11.16 1.94 28.62
N ALA A 357 -10.32 2.07 29.66
CA ALA A 357 -10.03 3.33 30.32
C ALA A 357 -9.36 4.34 29.38
N ALA A 358 -8.29 3.92 28.67
CA ALA A 358 -7.59 4.78 27.70
C ALA A 358 -8.50 5.22 26.55
N ARG A 359 -9.37 4.33 26.06
CA ARG A 359 -10.35 4.67 25.03
C ARG A 359 -11.41 5.64 25.56
N SER A 360 -11.88 5.48 26.78
CA SER A 360 -12.85 6.40 27.39
C SER A 360 -12.28 7.82 27.55
N GLU A 361 -11.03 7.92 27.95
CA GLU A 361 -10.32 9.19 28.06
C GLU A 361 -10.12 9.85 26.68
N TRP A 362 -9.67 9.06 25.69
CA TRP A 362 -9.55 9.52 24.30
C TRP A 362 -10.92 9.97 23.75
N GLN A 363 -12.00 9.25 24.05
CA GLN A 363 -13.35 9.55 23.58
C GLN A 363 -13.78 10.95 24.02
N ALA A 364 -13.50 11.32 25.26
CA ALA A 364 -13.81 12.66 25.75
C ALA A 364 -13.06 13.77 24.97
N SER A 365 -11.77 13.54 24.66
CA SER A 365 -10.98 14.44 23.82
C SER A 365 -11.51 14.51 22.39
N PHE A 366 -11.88 13.37 21.82
CA PHE A 366 -12.44 13.27 20.48
C PHE A 366 -13.80 13.98 20.36
N GLU A 367 -14.69 13.80 21.32
CA GLU A 367 -16.00 14.50 21.39
C GLU A 367 -15.82 16.01 21.51
N ALA A 368 -14.85 16.46 22.32
CA ALA A 368 -14.52 17.88 22.43
C ALA A 368 -14.00 18.46 21.10
N TRP A 369 -13.15 17.69 20.39
CA TRP A 369 -12.70 18.04 19.04
C TRP A 369 -13.87 18.11 18.05
N GLN A 370 -14.76 17.10 18.03
CA GLN A 370 -15.95 17.07 17.15
C GLN A 370 -16.87 18.29 17.40
N ALA A 371 -17.13 18.61 18.67
CA ALA A 371 -17.95 19.76 19.04
C ALA A 371 -17.32 21.09 18.61
N GLY A 372 -15.99 21.19 18.68
CA GLY A 372 -15.24 22.37 18.27
C GLY A 372 -14.99 22.47 16.76
N ASN A 373 -15.16 21.36 16.02
CA ASN A 373 -14.84 21.29 14.59
C ASN A 373 -15.88 20.45 13.80
N PRO A 374 -17.12 20.93 13.67
CA PRO A 374 -18.20 20.17 13.04
C PRO A 374 -17.95 19.87 11.56
N GLU A 375 -17.25 20.74 10.83
CA GLU A 375 -16.88 20.50 9.42
C GLU A 375 -15.84 19.37 9.32
N GLY A 376 -14.84 19.38 10.19
CA GLY A 376 -13.84 18.30 10.29
C GLY A 376 -14.47 16.98 10.68
N ALA A 377 -15.43 16.98 11.60
CA ALA A 377 -16.17 15.79 12.01
C ALA A 377 -16.98 15.18 10.84
N ALA A 378 -17.70 16.03 10.08
CA ALA A 378 -18.44 15.60 8.90
C ALA A 378 -17.51 15.07 7.78
N LEU A 379 -16.34 15.70 7.62
CA LEU A 379 -15.31 15.22 6.70
C LEU A 379 -14.79 13.84 7.13
N LEU A 380 -14.46 13.66 8.40
CA LEU A 380 -13.96 12.39 8.94
C LEU A 380 -14.97 11.26 8.73
N GLU A 381 -16.25 11.48 9.08
CA GLU A 381 -17.33 10.51 8.86
C GLU A 381 -17.43 10.09 7.37
N ARG A 382 -17.37 11.06 6.46
CA ARG A 382 -17.40 10.79 5.02
C ARG A 382 -16.21 9.95 4.56
N VAL A 383 -15.01 10.29 5.04
CA VAL A 383 -13.77 9.63 4.64
C VAL A 383 -13.68 8.22 5.21
N GLU A 384 -14.08 8.01 6.46
CA GLU A 384 -14.16 6.67 7.08
C GLU A 384 -15.16 5.77 6.32
N ALA A 385 -16.29 6.35 5.93
CA ALA A 385 -17.27 5.65 5.09
C ALA A 385 -16.83 5.50 3.62
N ARG A 386 -15.64 5.99 3.25
CA ARG A 386 -15.08 6.00 1.88
C ARG A 386 -16.03 6.56 0.82
N LYS A 387 -16.93 7.47 1.18
CA LYS A 387 -17.89 8.09 0.27
C LYS A 387 -17.25 9.25 -0.50
N LEU A 388 -17.63 9.41 -1.77
CA LEU A 388 -17.30 10.59 -2.55
C LEU A 388 -18.05 11.81 -1.99
N PRO A 389 -17.49 13.03 -2.10
CA PRO A 389 -18.17 14.25 -1.65
C PRO A 389 -19.40 14.53 -2.52
N ALA A 390 -20.38 15.22 -1.92
CA ALA A 390 -21.53 15.71 -2.67
C ALA A 390 -21.05 16.62 -3.83
N GLY A 391 -21.61 16.43 -5.02
CA GLY A 391 -21.23 17.20 -6.20
C GLY A 391 -19.93 16.75 -6.87
N PHE A 392 -19.34 15.61 -6.48
CA PHE A 392 -18.13 15.06 -7.08
C PHE A 392 -18.23 14.97 -8.62
N ASP A 393 -19.35 14.48 -9.15
CA ASP A 393 -19.56 14.33 -10.60
C ASP A 393 -19.46 15.68 -11.34
N ALA A 394 -19.93 16.77 -10.72
CA ALA A 394 -19.85 18.09 -11.29
C ALA A 394 -18.41 18.67 -11.28
N SER A 395 -17.51 18.13 -10.48
CA SER A 395 -16.10 18.52 -10.47
C SER A 395 -15.28 17.85 -11.57
N LEU A 396 -15.77 16.74 -12.14
CA LEU A 396 -15.04 16.03 -13.19
C LEU A 396 -14.96 16.88 -14.48
N PRO A 397 -13.78 17.00 -15.10
CA PRO A 397 -13.64 17.74 -16.35
C PRO A 397 -14.30 16.96 -17.50
N VAL A 398 -14.94 17.70 -18.40
CA VAL A 398 -15.39 17.20 -19.70
C VAL A 398 -14.40 17.66 -20.76
N PHE A 399 -13.82 16.72 -21.50
CA PHE A 399 -12.85 17.02 -22.55
C PHE A 399 -13.55 17.24 -23.89
N GLU A 400 -13.12 18.27 -24.62
CA GLU A 400 -13.69 18.68 -25.90
C GLU A 400 -13.44 17.62 -26.97
N ALA A 401 -14.49 17.23 -27.66
CA ALA A 401 -14.41 16.30 -28.78
C ALA A 401 -13.60 16.87 -29.94
N GLY A 402 -12.89 16.00 -30.66
CA GLY A 402 -12.03 16.39 -31.79
C GLY A 402 -10.68 16.95 -31.39
N LYS A 403 -10.36 17.02 -30.09
CA LYS A 403 -9.02 17.37 -29.61
C LYS A 403 -8.25 16.12 -29.20
N ASP A 404 -6.99 16.07 -29.61
CA ASP A 404 -6.08 14.99 -29.20
C ASP A 404 -5.46 15.34 -27.85
N VAL A 405 -5.58 14.44 -26.87
CA VAL A 405 -5.05 14.60 -25.51
C VAL A 405 -4.40 13.29 -25.08
N SER A 406 -3.20 13.36 -24.48
CA SER A 406 -2.64 12.16 -23.82
C SER A 406 -3.44 11.84 -22.56
N THR A 407 -3.67 10.54 -22.33
CA THR A 407 -4.47 10.15 -21.15
C THR A 407 -3.77 10.49 -19.83
N ARG A 408 -2.42 10.57 -19.80
CA ARG A 408 -1.70 11.09 -18.62
C ARG A 408 -2.02 12.57 -18.33
N ALA A 409 -2.10 13.40 -19.38
CA ALA A 409 -2.47 14.81 -19.22
C ALA A 409 -3.94 14.98 -18.81
N ALA A 410 -4.82 14.12 -19.34
CA ALA A 410 -6.20 14.05 -18.89
C ALA A 410 -6.30 13.68 -17.41
N SER A 411 -5.54 12.68 -16.96
CA SER A 411 -5.47 12.27 -15.55
C SER A 411 -4.99 13.41 -14.64
N GLY A 412 -3.95 14.14 -15.01
CA GLY A 412 -3.49 15.31 -14.27
C GLY A 412 -4.58 16.40 -14.14
N LYS A 413 -5.35 16.64 -15.21
CA LYS A 413 -6.49 17.56 -15.15
C LYS A 413 -7.60 17.05 -14.23
N VAL A 414 -7.87 15.75 -14.22
CA VAL A 414 -8.84 15.14 -13.30
C VAL A 414 -8.37 15.32 -11.85
N LEU A 415 -7.11 14.97 -11.53
CA LEU A 415 -6.55 15.14 -10.19
C LEU A 415 -6.66 16.59 -9.70
N ASN A 416 -6.37 17.55 -10.57
CA ASN A 416 -6.47 18.97 -10.24
C ASN A 416 -7.92 19.45 -10.09
N ALA A 417 -8.87 18.85 -10.79
CA ALA A 417 -10.29 19.17 -10.69
C ALA A 417 -10.94 18.58 -9.42
N ILE A 418 -10.62 17.33 -9.07
CA ILE A 418 -11.15 16.68 -7.86
C ILE A 418 -10.40 17.06 -6.59
N GLY A 419 -9.15 17.52 -6.71
CA GLY A 419 -8.32 17.92 -5.60
C GLY A 419 -8.97 18.87 -4.60
N PRO A 420 -9.60 19.97 -5.01
CA PRO A 420 -10.26 20.91 -4.11
C PRO A 420 -11.42 20.31 -3.31
N VAL A 421 -12.14 19.32 -3.86
CA VAL A 421 -13.31 18.70 -3.22
C VAL A 421 -12.97 17.45 -2.41
N MET A 422 -11.76 16.89 -2.58
CA MET A 422 -11.26 15.70 -1.88
C MET A 422 -9.95 15.98 -1.12
N PRO A 423 -9.97 16.70 0.00
CA PRO A 423 -8.76 17.04 0.74
C PRO A 423 -8.01 15.80 1.30
N GLU A 424 -8.69 14.67 1.42
CA GLU A 424 -8.13 13.37 1.82
C GLU A 424 -7.34 12.66 0.70
N LEU A 425 -7.51 13.06 -0.57
CA LEU A 425 -6.76 12.49 -1.68
C LEU A 425 -5.38 13.16 -1.77
N TRP A 426 -4.32 12.38 -1.75
CA TRP A 426 -2.94 12.85 -1.83
C TRP A 426 -2.04 11.82 -2.50
N GLY A 427 -0.86 12.22 -2.95
CA GLY A 427 0.02 11.29 -3.65
C GLY A 427 1.12 12.01 -4.40
N GLY A 428 1.83 11.27 -5.21
CA GLY A 428 2.93 11.76 -6.01
C GLY A 428 3.61 10.64 -6.79
N SER A 429 4.82 10.90 -7.27
CA SER A 429 5.55 9.98 -8.14
C SER A 429 6.94 9.61 -7.61
N ALA A 430 7.49 8.55 -8.17
CA ALA A 430 8.88 8.14 -7.99
C ALA A 430 9.80 9.00 -8.90
N ASP A 431 9.98 10.27 -8.51
CA ASP A 431 10.77 11.29 -9.25
C ASP A 431 10.26 11.62 -10.67
N LEU A 432 8.99 11.38 -10.94
CA LEU A 432 8.37 11.51 -12.27
C LEU A 432 7.13 12.41 -12.27
N ALA A 433 7.05 13.39 -11.35
CA ALA A 433 5.85 14.19 -11.14
C ALA A 433 5.32 14.89 -12.41
N GLU A 434 6.21 15.52 -13.19
CA GLU A 434 5.86 16.16 -14.47
C GLU A 434 5.49 15.12 -15.53
N SER A 435 6.29 14.05 -15.66
CA SER A 435 6.07 13.02 -16.66
C SER A 435 4.77 12.26 -16.43
N ASN A 436 4.41 12.01 -15.17
CA ASN A 436 3.19 11.29 -14.79
C ASN A 436 1.98 12.22 -14.62
N ASN A 437 2.17 13.53 -14.57
CA ASN A 437 1.13 14.53 -14.27
C ASN A 437 0.42 14.25 -12.95
N THR A 438 1.18 13.97 -11.88
CA THR A 438 0.65 13.55 -10.58
C THR A 438 0.59 14.66 -9.53
N THR A 439 1.05 15.86 -9.85
CA THR A 439 1.01 17.01 -8.95
C THR A 439 -0.41 17.55 -8.82
N ILE A 440 -0.91 17.66 -7.59
CA ILE A 440 -2.12 18.42 -7.28
C ILE A 440 -1.68 19.87 -7.07
N GLU A 441 -1.93 20.70 -8.05
CA GLU A 441 -1.46 22.09 -8.11
C GLU A 441 -1.95 22.93 -6.92
N GLY A 442 -1.11 23.87 -6.48
CA GLY A 442 -1.40 24.71 -5.31
C GLY A 442 -1.24 24.02 -3.95
N SER A 443 -0.95 22.71 -3.95
CA SER A 443 -0.75 21.94 -2.73
C SER A 443 0.71 21.98 -2.27
N ALA A 444 0.95 22.07 -0.95
CA ALA A 444 2.28 21.95 -0.38
C ALA A 444 2.81 20.51 -0.47
N SER A 445 4.12 20.37 -0.56
CA SER A 445 4.81 19.09 -0.48
C SER A 445 4.79 18.53 0.95
N PHE A 446 4.59 17.23 1.09
CA PHE A 446 4.70 16.52 2.36
C PHE A 446 6.18 16.30 2.69
N ILE A 447 6.85 17.36 3.13
CA ILE A 447 8.25 17.37 3.58
C ILE A 447 8.40 18.38 4.71
N PRO A 448 9.42 18.25 5.58
CA PRO A 448 9.75 19.27 6.56
C PRO A 448 9.94 20.64 5.91
N VAL A 449 9.52 21.71 6.59
CA VAL A 449 9.65 23.09 6.08
C VAL A 449 11.10 23.44 5.76
N SER A 450 12.05 22.91 6.55
CA SER A 450 13.50 23.08 6.38
C SER A 450 14.04 22.54 5.05
N ARG A 451 13.30 21.63 4.41
CA ARG A 451 13.65 20.98 3.12
C ARG A 451 12.95 21.65 1.91
N SER A 452 12.30 22.80 2.12
CA SER A 452 11.68 23.55 1.02
C SER A 452 12.71 23.95 -0.02
N THR A 453 12.34 23.88 -1.29
CA THR A 453 13.11 24.36 -2.44
C THR A 453 12.40 25.53 -3.12
N ASN A 454 12.98 26.07 -4.19
CA ASN A 454 12.31 27.08 -5.00
C ASN A 454 11.03 26.53 -5.68
N ALA A 455 11.09 25.26 -6.14
CA ALA A 455 9.98 24.61 -6.84
C ALA A 455 8.95 24.02 -5.86
N TRP A 456 9.36 23.52 -4.70
CA TRP A 456 8.53 22.75 -3.78
C TRP A 456 8.52 23.36 -2.39
N LYS A 457 7.35 23.78 -1.93
CA LYS A 457 7.17 24.33 -0.58
C LYS A 457 6.78 23.21 0.38
N GLY A 458 7.61 23.01 1.40
CA GLY A 458 7.40 22.00 2.43
C GLY A 458 6.34 22.40 3.44
N ASN A 459 5.54 21.41 3.80
CA ASN A 459 4.65 21.40 4.95
C ASN A 459 4.60 19.96 5.47
N PRO A 460 4.87 19.69 6.78
CA PRO A 460 4.87 18.32 7.31
C PRO A 460 3.50 17.62 7.14
N TYR A 461 2.45 18.39 6.90
CA TYR A 461 1.09 17.94 6.61
C TYR A 461 0.72 18.09 5.12
N GLY A 462 1.69 18.28 4.25
CA GLY A 462 1.49 18.51 2.83
C GLY A 462 0.77 17.38 2.11
N ARG A 463 0.50 17.58 0.83
CA ARG A 463 -0.37 16.70 0.03
C ARG A 463 0.35 16.08 -1.17
N VAL A 464 1.46 16.68 -1.60
CA VAL A 464 2.27 16.14 -2.68
C VAL A 464 3.38 15.29 -2.09
N LEU A 465 3.37 14.00 -2.43
CA LEU A 465 4.38 13.03 -2.00
C LEU A 465 5.54 12.98 -3.00
N HIS A 466 6.76 12.99 -2.47
CA HIS A 466 7.99 12.80 -3.22
C HIS A 466 8.66 11.50 -2.77
N PHE A 467 8.42 10.41 -3.50
CA PHE A 467 9.01 9.12 -3.16
C PHE A 467 10.48 9.02 -3.56
N GLY A 468 10.95 9.91 -4.48
CA GLY A 468 12.23 9.73 -5.15
C GLY A 468 12.20 8.45 -6.01
N ILE A 469 13.34 8.00 -6.49
CA ILE A 469 13.46 6.79 -7.33
C ILE A 469 13.40 5.55 -6.41
N ARG A 470 12.19 5.24 -5.90
CA ARG A 470 11.89 4.19 -4.91
C ARG A 470 10.50 3.63 -5.14
N GLU A 471 10.29 2.95 -6.26
CA GLU A 471 8.98 2.45 -6.68
C GLU A 471 8.42 1.41 -5.72
N HIS A 472 9.26 0.51 -5.21
CA HIS A 472 8.86 -0.55 -4.30
C HIS A 472 8.37 0.02 -2.96
N ALA A 473 9.13 0.92 -2.35
CA ALA A 473 8.70 1.60 -1.13
C ALA A 473 7.46 2.47 -1.36
N ALA A 474 7.36 3.16 -2.51
CA ALA A 474 6.19 3.98 -2.84
C ALA A 474 4.90 3.17 -2.81
N ALA A 475 4.88 1.99 -3.43
CA ALA A 475 3.72 1.10 -3.42
C ALA A 475 3.44 0.54 -2.02
N SER A 476 4.48 0.15 -1.26
CA SER A 476 4.33 -0.34 0.11
C SER A 476 3.80 0.74 1.06
N ILE A 477 4.30 1.98 0.93
CA ILE A 477 3.84 3.14 1.70
C ILE A 477 2.37 3.44 1.38
N VAL A 478 1.97 3.40 0.11
CA VAL A 478 0.56 3.61 -0.29
C VAL A 478 -0.35 2.52 0.29
N ASN A 479 0.10 1.26 0.32
CA ASN A 479 -0.63 0.19 1.02
C ASN A 479 -0.78 0.52 2.52
N GLY A 480 0.30 0.94 3.18
CA GLY A 480 0.28 1.32 4.60
C GLY A 480 -0.64 2.50 4.89
N ILE A 481 -0.62 3.54 4.05
CA ILE A 481 -1.54 4.68 4.16
C ILE A 481 -2.99 4.22 4.07
N THR A 482 -3.29 3.34 3.12
CA THR A 482 -4.65 2.86 2.87
C THR A 482 -5.15 1.93 3.98
N LEU A 483 -4.28 1.08 4.53
CA LEU A 483 -4.56 0.22 5.70
C LEU A 483 -4.82 1.04 6.97
N HIS A 484 -4.03 2.10 7.19
CA HIS A 484 -4.23 2.99 8.34
C HIS A 484 -5.61 3.67 8.31
N GLY A 485 -6.10 3.99 7.12
CA GLY A 485 -7.42 4.60 6.91
C GLY A 485 -7.40 6.13 6.94
N ALA A 486 -8.60 6.72 6.90
CA ALA A 486 -8.87 8.17 6.97
C ALA A 486 -8.25 9.03 5.85
N THR A 487 -7.49 8.47 4.91
CA THR A 487 -6.99 9.18 3.72
C THR A 487 -6.91 8.23 2.52
N ARG A 488 -6.75 8.78 1.32
CA ARG A 488 -6.60 8.02 0.07
C ARG A 488 -5.33 8.43 -0.63
N ALA A 489 -4.42 7.50 -0.81
CA ALA A 489 -3.13 7.78 -1.43
C ALA A 489 -2.97 7.11 -2.78
N PHE A 490 -2.13 7.74 -3.64
CA PHE A 490 -1.68 7.14 -4.88
C PHE A 490 -0.16 7.29 -5.05
N SER A 491 0.46 6.34 -5.76
CA SER A 491 1.84 6.46 -6.25
C SER A 491 1.89 6.37 -7.77
N GLY A 492 2.71 7.21 -8.39
CA GLY A 492 2.91 7.27 -9.83
C GLY A 492 4.31 6.83 -10.25
N THR A 493 4.37 6.09 -11.38
CA THR A 493 5.62 5.73 -12.07
C THR A 493 5.31 5.42 -13.54
N PHE A 494 6.30 5.10 -14.37
CA PHE A 494 6.07 4.52 -15.69
C PHE A 494 5.58 3.06 -15.55
N LEU A 495 4.75 2.61 -16.47
CA LEU A 495 4.18 1.25 -16.40
C LEU A 495 5.27 0.17 -16.35
N ILE A 496 6.37 0.32 -17.07
CA ILE A 496 7.48 -0.63 -17.04
C ILE A 496 8.04 -0.82 -15.63
N PHE A 497 8.06 0.24 -14.82
CA PHE A 497 8.58 0.19 -13.44
C PHE A 497 7.55 -0.32 -12.42
N SER A 498 6.35 -0.73 -12.86
CA SER A 498 5.47 -1.56 -12.05
C SER A 498 6.12 -2.89 -11.64
N ASP A 499 7.14 -3.34 -12.37
CA ASP A 499 7.94 -4.51 -12.02
C ASP A 499 8.69 -4.33 -10.70
N TYR A 500 9.19 -3.12 -10.40
CA TYR A 500 9.76 -2.81 -9.08
C TYR A 500 8.69 -2.77 -7.98
N GLN A 501 7.44 -2.37 -8.30
CA GLN A 501 6.33 -2.32 -7.35
C GLN A 501 5.66 -3.67 -7.10
N ARG A 502 5.94 -4.66 -7.91
CA ARG A 502 5.19 -5.92 -8.02
C ARG A 502 4.92 -6.62 -6.67
N PRO A 503 5.89 -6.80 -5.76
CA PRO A 503 5.63 -7.47 -4.49
C PRO A 503 4.61 -6.73 -3.64
N ALA A 504 4.68 -5.38 -3.61
CA ALA A 504 3.76 -4.55 -2.86
C ALA A 504 2.35 -4.52 -3.50
N ILE A 505 2.25 -4.45 -4.84
CA ILE A 505 0.99 -4.54 -5.57
C ILE A 505 0.29 -5.87 -5.26
N ARG A 506 1.03 -6.98 -5.35
CA ARG A 506 0.51 -8.31 -5.06
C ARG A 506 0.02 -8.43 -3.60
N LEU A 507 0.76 -7.87 -2.67
CA LEU A 507 0.38 -7.87 -1.26
C LEU A 507 -0.88 -7.02 -1.02
N GLY A 508 -0.98 -5.84 -1.65
CA GLY A 508 -2.18 -5.00 -1.64
C GLY A 508 -3.42 -5.75 -2.16
N ALA A 509 -3.25 -6.49 -3.27
CA ALA A 509 -4.32 -7.31 -3.84
C ALA A 509 -4.73 -8.48 -2.91
N LEU A 510 -3.75 -9.17 -2.31
CA LEU A 510 -3.99 -10.23 -1.34
C LEU A 510 -4.80 -9.75 -0.13
N MET A 511 -4.54 -8.54 0.33
CA MET A 511 -5.24 -7.92 1.47
C MET A 511 -6.59 -7.28 1.09
N GLY A 512 -6.91 -7.16 -0.20
CA GLY A 512 -8.09 -6.42 -0.64
C GLY A 512 -8.04 -4.93 -0.28
N VAL A 513 -6.85 -4.31 -0.37
CA VAL A 513 -6.64 -2.90 0.01
C VAL A 513 -6.80 -2.00 -1.20
N PRO A 514 -7.74 -1.02 -1.21
CA PRO A 514 -7.99 -0.15 -2.36
C PRO A 514 -6.91 0.93 -2.53
N SER A 515 -5.67 0.50 -2.70
CA SER A 515 -4.52 1.33 -3.06
C SER A 515 -4.62 1.80 -4.50
N LEU A 516 -4.15 3.01 -4.79
CA LEU A 516 -4.23 3.60 -6.13
C LEU A 516 -2.83 3.72 -6.74
N TYR A 517 -2.70 3.27 -8.00
CA TYR A 517 -1.47 3.39 -8.78
C TYR A 517 -1.73 4.17 -10.06
N VAL A 518 -0.78 5.02 -10.46
CA VAL A 518 -0.82 5.78 -11.71
C VAL A 518 0.39 5.36 -12.55
N TRP A 519 0.13 4.58 -13.59
CA TRP A 519 1.15 4.07 -14.48
C TRP A 519 1.06 4.73 -15.85
N THR A 520 2.03 5.57 -16.18
CA THR A 520 2.08 6.26 -17.46
C THR A 520 3.08 5.60 -18.42
N HIS A 521 3.14 6.07 -19.68
CA HIS A 521 4.04 5.52 -20.69
C HIS A 521 3.71 4.04 -20.96
N ASP A 522 2.46 3.81 -21.30
CA ASP A 522 1.73 2.54 -21.28
C ASP A 522 2.16 1.50 -22.31
N SER A 523 2.95 1.88 -23.33
CA SER A 523 3.27 0.99 -24.47
C SER A 523 4.47 1.51 -25.27
N ILE A 524 4.74 0.89 -26.42
CA ILE A 524 5.67 1.42 -27.45
C ILE A 524 5.33 2.86 -27.89
N GLY A 525 4.14 3.33 -27.56
CA GLY A 525 3.68 4.70 -27.79
C GLY A 525 4.48 5.77 -27.06
N LEU A 526 5.35 5.39 -26.11
CA LEU A 526 6.28 6.32 -25.50
C LEU A 526 7.42 6.76 -26.46
N GLY A 527 7.79 5.91 -27.43
CA GLY A 527 8.68 6.29 -28.54
C GLY A 527 10.16 6.08 -28.26
N GLU A 528 10.93 7.14 -28.28
CA GLU A 528 12.38 7.15 -28.47
C GLU A 528 13.20 6.56 -27.32
N ASP A 529 12.66 6.50 -26.10
CA ASP A 529 13.35 5.93 -24.92
C ASP A 529 13.66 4.43 -25.09
N GLY A 530 12.92 3.75 -25.98
CA GLY A 530 13.23 2.40 -26.43
C GLY A 530 12.83 1.28 -25.46
N PRO A 531 13.35 0.06 -25.70
CA PRO A 531 12.86 -1.18 -25.08
C PRO A 531 12.91 -1.21 -23.55
N THR A 532 13.87 -0.51 -22.93
CA THR A 532 14.01 -0.49 -21.46
C THR A 532 12.87 0.28 -20.76
N HIS A 533 12.10 1.07 -21.53
CA HIS A 533 11.00 1.90 -21.03
C HIS A 533 9.66 1.53 -21.66
N GLN A 534 9.64 0.66 -22.66
CA GLN A 534 8.45 0.23 -23.41
C GLN A 534 7.86 -1.04 -22.81
N PRO A 535 6.72 -0.99 -22.09
CA PRO A 535 6.04 -2.17 -21.59
C PRO A 535 5.54 -3.06 -22.73
N VAL A 536 5.65 -4.36 -22.56
CA VAL A 536 5.12 -5.39 -23.47
C VAL A 536 4.28 -6.40 -22.68
N GLU A 537 4.90 -7.04 -21.67
CA GLU A 537 4.27 -8.07 -20.85
C GLU A 537 3.56 -7.51 -19.59
N GLN A 538 3.79 -6.26 -19.23
CA GLN A 538 3.31 -5.67 -17.97
C GLN A 538 1.78 -5.73 -17.83
N LEU A 539 1.03 -5.40 -18.91
CA LEU A 539 -0.44 -5.47 -18.88
C LEU A 539 -0.94 -6.89 -18.59
N ALA A 540 -0.46 -7.87 -19.35
CA ALA A 540 -0.85 -9.26 -19.16
C ALA A 540 -0.44 -9.79 -17.78
N SER A 541 0.77 -9.48 -17.34
CA SER A 541 1.29 -9.94 -16.07
C SER A 541 0.64 -9.27 -14.85
N LEU A 542 0.21 -8.01 -14.96
CA LEU A 542 -0.56 -7.33 -13.92
C LEU A 542 -1.98 -7.90 -13.82
N ARG A 543 -2.66 -8.13 -14.95
CA ARG A 543 -3.99 -8.79 -15.00
C ARG A 543 -3.95 -10.22 -14.43
N ALA A 544 -2.79 -10.87 -14.40
CA ALA A 544 -2.62 -12.19 -13.78
C ALA A 544 -2.60 -12.14 -12.25
N VAL A 545 -2.53 -10.97 -11.61
CA VAL A 545 -2.60 -10.81 -10.15
C VAL A 545 -4.07 -10.82 -9.71
N PRO A 546 -4.52 -11.85 -8.97
CA PRO A 546 -5.91 -11.90 -8.50
C PRO A 546 -6.26 -10.69 -7.63
N GLY A 547 -7.39 -10.05 -7.89
CA GLY A 547 -7.85 -8.92 -7.10
C GLY A 547 -7.14 -7.59 -7.38
N LEU A 548 -6.39 -7.45 -8.48
CA LEU A 548 -5.87 -6.20 -8.99
C LEU A 548 -6.71 -5.73 -10.18
N ASP A 549 -7.17 -4.49 -10.15
CA ASP A 549 -7.88 -3.88 -11.27
C ASP A 549 -6.91 -3.08 -12.15
N VAL A 550 -6.78 -3.48 -13.43
CA VAL A 550 -5.90 -2.83 -14.42
C VAL A 550 -6.75 -2.00 -15.38
N VAL A 551 -6.72 -0.67 -15.21
CA VAL A 551 -7.64 0.26 -15.88
C VAL A 551 -6.91 1.03 -16.97
N ARG A 552 -7.22 0.77 -18.24
CA ARG A 552 -6.55 1.39 -19.41
C ARG A 552 -7.56 2.13 -20.30
N PRO A 553 -7.89 3.40 -19.97
CA PRO A 553 -8.92 4.17 -20.68
C PRO A 553 -8.52 4.56 -22.11
N GLY A 554 -9.49 4.54 -23.03
CA GLY A 554 -9.30 4.75 -24.47
C GLY A 554 -9.36 6.22 -24.92
N ASP A 555 -9.84 7.15 -24.11
CA ASP A 555 -9.79 8.59 -24.36
C ASP A 555 -9.82 9.41 -23.06
N ALA A 556 -9.71 10.74 -23.19
CA ALA A 556 -9.67 11.65 -22.04
C ALA A 556 -10.95 11.62 -21.18
N ASN A 557 -12.12 11.41 -21.77
CA ASN A 557 -13.39 11.32 -21.04
C ASN A 557 -13.55 9.98 -20.31
N GLU A 558 -13.01 8.88 -20.87
CA GLU A 558 -12.89 7.61 -20.12
C GLU A 558 -11.96 7.72 -18.93
N VAL A 559 -10.88 8.54 -18.99
CA VAL A 559 -10.00 8.81 -17.83
C VAL A 559 -10.78 9.41 -16.67
N ALA A 560 -11.63 10.40 -16.93
CA ALA A 560 -12.44 11.02 -15.88
C ALA A 560 -13.42 10.02 -15.25
N ALA A 561 -14.07 9.19 -16.06
CA ALA A 561 -14.96 8.13 -15.58
C ALA A 561 -14.18 7.04 -14.81
N ALA A 562 -12.99 6.66 -15.28
CA ALA A 562 -12.14 5.65 -14.62
C ALA A 562 -11.70 6.10 -13.22
N TRP A 563 -11.26 7.34 -13.05
CA TRP A 563 -10.93 7.90 -11.74
C TRP A 563 -12.10 7.83 -10.76
N LYS A 564 -13.33 8.14 -11.22
CA LYS A 564 -14.53 8.01 -10.40
C LYS A 564 -14.71 6.59 -9.91
N VAL A 565 -14.71 5.62 -10.83
CA VAL A 565 -14.92 4.20 -10.49
C VAL A 565 -13.84 3.69 -9.54
N MET A 566 -12.56 4.02 -9.77
CA MET A 566 -11.46 3.65 -8.88
C MET A 566 -11.63 4.24 -7.47
N LEU A 567 -12.12 5.48 -7.36
CA LEU A 567 -12.38 6.13 -6.07
C LEU A 567 -13.64 5.58 -5.37
N GLU A 568 -14.59 5.02 -6.10
CA GLU A 568 -15.76 4.31 -5.56
C GLU A 568 -15.45 2.87 -5.15
N ASN A 569 -14.35 2.28 -5.67
CA ASN A 569 -13.92 0.94 -5.29
C ASN A 569 -13.36 0.91 -3.86
N HIS A 570 -13.79 -0.06 -3.07
CA HIS A 570 -13.44 -0.20 -1.66
C HIS A 570 -12.71 -1.51 -1.32
N GLN A 571 -12.49 -2.39 -2.29
CA GLN A 571 -12.06 -3.76 -2.03
C GLN A 571 -10.75 -4.17 -2.71
N ASN A 572 -10.41 -3.54 -3.85
CA ASN A 572 -9.26 -3.94 -4.65
C ASN A 572 -8.30 -2.78 -4.88
N PRO A 573 -7.00 -3.02 -4.94
CA PRO A 573 -6.09 -2.03 -5.52
C PRO A 573 -6.38 -1.86 -7.00
N ALA A 574 -6.24 -0.63 -7.49
CA ALA A 574 -6.46 -0.31 -8.88
C ALA A 574 -5.31 0.54 -9.45
N GLY A 575 -4.85 0.18 -10.65
CA GLY A 575 -3.84 0.92 -11.38
C GLY A 575 -4.38 1.48 -12.69
N ILE A 576 -4.30 2.80 -12.86
CA ILE A 576 -4.68 3.47 -14.12
C ILE A 576 -3.47 3.55 -15.06
N VAL A 577 -3.63 3.00 -16.26
CA VAL A 577 -2.58 2.88 -17.28
C VAL A 577 -2.80 3.92 -18.37
N LEU A 578 -1.82 4.80 -18.56
CA LEU A 578 -2.00 6.07 -19.28
C LEU A 578 -0.95 6.28 -20.38
N THR A 579 -1.39 6.83 -21.52
CA THR A 579 -0.54 7.11 -22.67
C THR A 579 0.39 8.31 -22.45
N ARG A 580 1.60 8.26 -23.03
CA ARG A 580 2.45 9.43 -23.25
C ARG A 580 1.98 10.24 -24.45
N GLN A 581 1.71 9.56 -25.56
CA GLN A 581 1.25 10.17 -26.82
C GLN A 581 -0.20 10.65 -26.71
N ASN A 582 -0.53 11.66 -27.52
CA ASN A 582 -1.90 12.15 -27.66
C ASN A 582 -2.75 11.15 -28.44
N ILE A 583 -4.00 11.01 -28.03
CA ILE A 583 -5.02 10.18 -28.69
C ILE A 583 -6.32 10.99 -28.86
N PRO A 584 -7.17 10.65 -29.83
CA PRO A 584 -8.42 11.36 -30.09
C PRO A 584 -9.38 11.33 -28.90
N THR A 585 -10.10 12.44 -28.69
CA THR A 585 -11.25 12.50 -27.79
C THR A 585 -12.52 12.52 -28.63
N TRP A 586 -13.43 11.59 -28.39
CA TRP A 586 -14.65 11.47 -29.20
C TRP A 586 -15.82 12.24 -28.62
N ALA A 587 -16.72 12.69 -29.55
CA ALA A 587 -18.04 13.13 -29.17
C ALA A 587 -18.87 11.95 -28.64
N ARG A 588 -19.43 12.10 -27.47
CA ARG A 588 -20.18 11.05 -26.79
C ARG A 588 -21.66 11.38 -26.75
N GLY A 589 -22.51 10.39 -26.98
CA GLY A 589 -23.95 10.48 -26.69
C GLY A 589 -24.27 10.45 -25.19
N GLY A 590 -25.51 10.69 -24.83
CA GLY A 590 -25.96 10.60 -23.43
C GLY A 590 -26.35 9.20 -22.97
N GLY A 591 -26.27 8.20 -23.83
CA GLY A 591 -26.70 6.80 -23.57
C GLY A 591 -25.84 5.78 -24.30
N ASP A 592 -26.47 4.68 -24.71
CA ASP A 592 -25.85 3.60 -25.48
C ASP A 592 -25.47 4.06 -26.88
N ALA A 593 -24.54 3.35 -27.52
CA ALA A 593 -24.14 3.59 -28.90
C ALA A 593 -25.27 3.28 -29.90
N ASP A 594 -25.34 4.04 -30.96
CA ASP A 594 -26.15 3.77 -32.16
C ASP A 594 -25.30 3.77 -33.43
N ALA A 595 -25.93 3.87 -34.60
CA ALA A 595 -25.24 3.86 -35.88
C ALA A 595 -24.19 4.97 -36.04
N ASP A 596 -24.48 6.17 -35.50
CA ASP A 596 -23.75 7.40 -35.74
C ASP A 596 -23.18 8.03 -34.45
N THR A 597 -23.55 7.51 -33.27
CA THR A 597 -23.21 8.11 -31.97
C THR A 597 -22.42 7.13 -31.13
N PHE A 598 -21.28 7.58 -30.59
CA PHE A 598 -20.53 6.81 -29.59
C PHE A 598 -21.26 6.84 -28.25
N ALA A 599 -21.21 5.70 -27.52
CA ALA A 599 -21.82 5.58 -26.21
C ALA A 599 -21.23 6.57 -25.19
N SER A 600 -22.02 6.87 -24.16
CA SER A 600 -21.55 7.64 -23.01
C SER A 600 -20.46 6.89 -22.25
N THR A 601 -19.65 7.61 -21.45
CA THR A 601 -18.58 7.03 -20.62
C THR A 601 -19.10 6.26 -19.41
N ALA A 602 -20.43 6.23 -19.16
CA ALA A 602 -21.02 5.42 -18.10
C ALA A 602 -20.68 3.93 -18.22
N GLY A 603 -20.40 3.46 -19.46
CA GLY A 603 -19.94 2.10 -19.73
C GLY A 603 -18.59 1.74 -19.12
N VAL A 604 -17.76 2.70 -18.78
CA VAL A 604 -16.44 2.47 -18.12
C VAL A 604 -16.61 1.73 -16.80
N ALA A 605 -17.66 2.03 -16.03
CA ALA A 605 -17.96 1.36 -14.77
C ALA A 605 -18.27 -0.14 -14.94
N LYS A 606 -18.55 -0.59 -16.16
CA LYS A 606 -18.78 -2.00 -16.51
C LYS A 606 -17.50 -2.72 -16.99
N GLY A 607 -16.38 -1.99 -17.11
CA GLY A 607 -15.11 -2.55 -17.53
C GLY A 607 -14.94 -2.83 -19.02
N GLY A 608 -16.06 -3.09 -19.71
CA GLY A 608 -16.13 -3.27 -21.16
C GLY A 608 -17.53 -2.92 -21.65
N TYR A 609 -17.63 -2.16 -22.75
CA TYR A 609 -18.90 -1.69 -23.26
C TYR A 609 -18.87 -1.44 -24.77
N VAL A 610 -20.02 -1.44 -25.41
CA VAL A 610 -20.14 -1.11 -26.82
C VAL A 610 -19.90 0.38 -27.01
N LEU A 611 -18.72 0.75 -27.51
CA LEU A 611 -18.36 2.13 -27.79
C LEU A 611 -19.04 2.64 -29.04
N ALA A 612 -19.06 1.81 -30.10
CA ALA A 612 -19.68 2.13 -31.39
C ALA A 612 -20.43 0.92 -31.91
N GLU A 613 -21.71 1.07 -32.24
CA GLU A 613 -22.54 -0.01 -32.73
C GLU A 613 -22.27 -0.31 -34.22
N ALA A 614 -22.56 -1.54 -34.61
CA ALA A 614 -22.54 -1.95 -36.02
C ALA A 614 -23.62 -1.21 -36.79
N SER A 615 -23.31 -0.75 -38.00
CA SER A 615 -24.29 -0.09 -38.86
C SER A 615 -24.24 -0.60 -40.29
N ALA A 616 -25.38 -0.52 -40.97
CA ALA A 616 -25.52 -0.73 -42.38
C ALA A 616 -26.50 0.31 -42.94
N ASN A 617 -26.13 0.98 -44.03
CA ASN A 617 -26.93 2.03 -44.65
C ASN A 617 -27.36 3.16 -43.69
N GLY A 618 -26.51 3.53 -42.73
CA GLY A 618 -26.79 4.56 -41.73
C GLY A 618 -27.77 4.16 -40.63
N GLN A 619 -28.09 2.86 -40.48
CA GLN A 619 -28.94 2.34 -39.42
C GLN A 619 -28.22 1.26 -38.63
N THR A 620 -28.51 1.18 -37.33
CA THR A 620 -27.98 0.11 -36.48
C THR A 620 -28.33 -1.26 -37.06
N ALA A 621 -27.33 -2.13 -37.15
CA ALA A 621 -27.43 -3.45 -37.76
C ALA A 621 -26.85 -4.53 -36.85
N GLN A 622 -27.17 -5.79 -37.12
CA GLN A 622 -26.53 -6.90 -36.42
C GLN A 622 -25.04 -6.95 -36.78
N ALA A 623 -24.19 -6.94 -35.77
CA ALA A 623 -22.75 -7.03 -36.00
C ALA A 623 -22.34 -8.35 -36.61
N ARG A 624 -21.51 -8.31 -37.64
CA ARG A 624 -20.79 -9.46 -38.22
C ARG A 624 -19.39 -9.61 -37.68
N VAL A 625 -18.81 -8.47 -37.23
CA VAL A 625 -17.48 -8.38 -36.66
C VAL A 625 -17.56 -7.58 -35.35
N ILE A 626 -16.76 -7.98 -34.35
CA ILE A 626 -16.53 -7.23 -33.13
C ILE A 626 -15.05 -6.92 -33.01
N LEU A 627 -14.73 -5.65 -32.87
CA LEU A 627 -13.36 -5.16 -32.59
C LEU A 627 -13.27 -4.76 -31.13
N ILE A 628 -12.27 -5.25 -30.40
CA ILE A 628 -12.07 -5.00 -28.97
C ILE A 628 -10.76 -4.23 -28.81
N GLY A 629 -10.80 -3.04 -28.24
CA GLY A 629 -9.61 -2.23 -28.01
C GLY A 629 -9.49 -1.79 -26.55
N THR A 630 -8.25 -1.57 -26.11
CA THR A 630 -7.94 -0.93 -24.83
C THR A 630 -7.02 0.27 -25.04
N GLY A 631 -7.08 1.26 -24.16
CA GLY A 631 -6.17 2.39 -24.19
C GLY A 631 -6.06 3.05 -25.59
N SER A 632 -4.83 3.37 -25.99
CA SER A 632 -4.59 4.05 -27.26
C SER A 632 -5.03 3.28 -28.50
N GLU A 633 -5.20 1.97 -28.42
CA GLU A 633 -5.55 1.14 -29.58
C GLU A 633 -7.05 1.12 -29.88
N VAL A 634 -7.90 1.66 -28.96
CA VAL A 634 -9.32 1.85 -29.26
C VAL A 634 -9.53 2.68 -30.53
N GLN A 635 -8.70 3.70 -30.77
CA GLN A 635 -8.76 4.48 -32.02
C GLN A 635 -8.49 3.66 -33.28
N LEU A 636 -7.65 2.61 -33.18
CA LEU A 636 -7.38 1.72 -34.30
C LEU A 636 -8.59 0.85 -34.63
N ALA A 637 -9.28 0.35 -33.58
CA ALA A 637 -10.54 -0.37 -33.71
C ALA A 637 -11.65 0.51 -34.35
N VAL A 638 -11.74 1.79 -33.94
CA VAL A 638 -12.70 2.75 -34.53
C VAL A 638 -12.43 2.96 -36.02
N ARG A 639 -11.17 3.23 -36.40
CA ARG A 639 -10.79 3.42 -37.82
C ARG A 639 -10.98 2.13 -38.63
N ALA A 640 -10.69 0.97 -38.09
CA ALA A 640 -10.93 -0.31 -38.74
C ALA A 640 -12.44 -0.57 -38.94
N ARG A 641 -13.30 -0.19 -37.96
CA ARG A 641 -14.76 -0.22 -38.13
C ARG A 641 -15.21 0.60 -39.32
N GLU A 642 -14.73 1.86 -39.45
CA GLU A 642 -15.05 2.73 -40.57
C GLU A 642 -14.69 2.08 -41.92
N ALA A 643 -13.50 1.50 -42.04
CA ALA A 643 -13.04 0.82 -43.23
C ALA A 643 -13.92 -0.43 -43.55
N LEU A 644 -14.22 -1.27 -42.55
CA LEU A 644 -15.05 -2.46 -42.73
C LEU A 644 -16.49 -2.13 -43.12
N GLN A 645 -17.08 -1.09 -42.49
CA GLN A 645 -18.45 -0.65 -42.83
C GLN A 645 -18.54 -0.02 -44.23
N ALA A 646 -17.49 0.70 -44.68
CA ALA A 646 -17.42 1.17 -46.08
C ALA A 646 -17.41 0.02 -47.12
N GLU A 647 -16.97 -1.17 -46.69
CA GLU A 647 -17.02 -2.39 -47.51
C GLU A 647 -18.32 -3.20 -47.26
N GLY A 648 -19.30 -2.68 -46.55
CA GLY A 648 -20.57 -3.34 -46.27
C GLY A 648 -20.49 -4.43 -45.20
N ILE A 649 -19.49 -4.41 -44.30
CA ILE A 649 -19.34 -5.32 -43.17
C ILE A 649 -19.74 -4.62 -41.87
N PRO A 650 -20.96 -4.87 -41.35
CA PRO A 650 -21.40 -4.27 -40.09
C PRO A 650 -20.49 -4.66 -38.94
N THR A 651 -19.86 -3.67 -38.32
CA THR A 651 -18.79 -3.86 -37.33
C THR A 651 -19.06 -3.08 -36.05
N ARG A 652 -19.05 -3.76 -34.92
CA ARG A 652 -19.14 -3.19 -33.57
C ARG A 652 -17.73 -2.93 -33.02
N VAL A 653 -17.56 -1.82 -32.27
CA VAL A 653 -16.35 -1.58 -31.46
C VAL A 653 -16.72 -1.65 -29.98
N VAL A 654 -15.93 -2.40 -29.23
CA VAL A 654 -15.98 -2.52 -27.78
C VAL A 654 -14.73 -1.82 -27.21
N SER A 655 -14.93 -0.82 -26.35
CA SER A 655 -13.88 -0.31 -25.46
C SER A 655 -13.84 -1.22 -24.24
N MET A 656 -12.65 -1.72 -23.88
CA MET A 656 -12.42 -2.63 -22.75
C MET A 656 -11.43 -2.00 -21.77
N PRO A 657 -11.80 -0.91 -21.07
CA PRO A 657 -10.87 -0.23 -20.16
C PRO A 657 -10.43 -1.08 -18.98
N CYS A 658 -11.22 -2.07 -18.52
CA CYS A 658 -10.83 -2.93 -17.40
C CYS A 658 -11.44 -4.32 -17.55
N VAL A 659 -10.61 -5.30 -17.85
CA VAL A 659 -11.02 -6.70 -18.04
C VAL A 659 -11.62 -7.29 -16.76
N GLU A 660 -11.06 -6.94 -15.62
CA GLU A 660 -11.48 -7.44 -14.31
C GLU A 660 -12.93 -6.99 -14.00
N TRP A 661 -13.24 -5.72 -14.22
CA TRP A 661 -14.61 -5.20 -14.02
C TRP A 661 -15.61 -5.80 -15.00
N PHE A 662 -15.20 -6.04 -16.26
CA PHE A 662 -16.04 -6.68 -17.26
C PHE A 662 -16.37 -8.13 -16.87
N ASN A 663 -15.41 -8.88 -16.38
CA ASN A 663 -15.60 -10.26 -15.96
C ASN A 663 -16.51 -10.40 -14.73
N GLN A 664 -16.63 -9.36 -13.91
CA GLN A 664 -17.55 -9.29 -12.77
C GLN A 664 -19.02 -9.01 -13.17
N GLN A 665 -19.26 -8.60 -14.43
CA GLN A 665 -20.62 -8.33 -14.89
C GLN A 665 -21.43 -9.63 -15.04
N ASP A 666 -22.76 -9.49 -14.94
CA ASP A 666 -23.65 -10.63 -15.15
C ASP A 666 -23.51 -11.21 -16.58
N PRO A 667 -23.81 -12.49 -16.77
CA PRO A 667 -23.69 -13.15 -18.07
C PRO A 667 -24.52 -12.50 -19.18
N ALA A 668 -25.69 -11.93 -18.86
CA ALA A 668 -26.55 -11.28 -19.85
C ALA A 668 -25.92 -10.01 -20.40
N TYR A 669 -25.28 -9.20 -19.51
CA TYR A 669 -24.55 -8.02 -19.93
C TYR A 669 -23.34 -8.40 -20.81
N ARG A 670 -22.54 -9.37 -20.38
CA ARG A 670 -21.38 -9.82 -21.16
C ARG A 670 -21.79 -10.36 -22.53
N GLU A 671 -22.90 -11.10 -22.61
CA GLU A 671 -23.49 -11.58 -23.88
C GLU A 671 -24.01 -10.41 -24.74
N ALA A 672 -24.60 -9.37 -24.15
CA ALA A 672 -25.04 -8.20 -24.90
C ALA A 672 -23.86 -7.43 -25.53
N VAL A 673 -22.74 -7.31 -24.82
CA VAL A 673 -21.52 -6.64 -25.33
C VAL A 673 -20.78 -7.50 -26.35
N LEU A 674 -20.57 -8.78 -26.05
CA LEU A 674 -19.86 -9.77 -26.85
C LEU A 674 -20.74 -10.97 -27.20
N PRO A 675 -21.77 -10.79 -28.08
CA PRO A 675 -22.70 -11.85 -28.43
C PRO A 675 -22.00 -13.13 -28.92
N SER A 676 -22.30 -14.25 -28.30
CA SER A 676 -21.68 -15.55 -28.60
C SER A 676 -21.92 -16.01 -30.05
N ALA A 677 -22.97 -15.49 -30.67
CA ALA A 677 -23.26 -15.73 -32.10
C ALA A 677 -22.27 -15.04 -33.05
N VAL A 678 -21.60 -13.96 -32.63
CA VAL A 678 -20.62 -13.26 -33.46
C VAL A 678 -19.24 -13.81 -33.16
N LYS A 679 -18.72 -14.68 -34.04
CA LYS A 679 -17.45 -15.37 -33.88
C LYS A 679 -16.26 -14.61 -34.46
N ALA A 680 -16.50 -13.74 -35.46
CA ALA A 680 -15.44 -12.91 -36.01
C ALA A 680 -15.11 -11.77 -35.04
N ARG A 681 -14.08 -11.96 -34.23
CA ARG A 681 -13.63 -10.99 -33.21
C ARG A 681 -12.16 -10.71 -33.36
N VAL A 682 -11.77 -9.46 -33.16
CA VAL A 682 -10.36 -9.04 -33.17
C VAL A 682 -10.10 -8.18 -31.93
N SER A 683 -9.09 -8.55 -31.15
CA SER A 683 -8.53 -7.67 -30.13
C SER A 683 -7.35 -6.88 -30.66
N VAL A 684 -7.17 -5.65 -30.20
CA VAL A 684 -6.00 -4.81 -30.49
C VAL A 684 -5.50 -4.15 -29.22
N GLU A 685 -4.26 -4.49 -28.86
CA GLU A 685 -3.54 -3.96 -27.70
C GLU A 685 -2.02 -3.99 -27.96
N ALA A 686 -1.32 -2.87 -27.74
CA ALA A 686 0.13 -2.80 -27.87
C ALA A 686 0.81 -3.44 -26.63
N GLY A 687 0.66 -4.75 -26.53
CA GLY A 687 1.15 -5.66 -25.49
C GLY A 687 0.96 -7.11 -25.95
N LEU A 688 1.23 -8.08 -25.06
CA LEU A 688 1.06 -9.51 -25.38
C LEU A 688 -0.40 -9.87 -25.63
N ALA A 689 -0.63 -10.82 -26.57
CA ALA A 689 -1.95 -11.42 -26.81
C ALA A 689 -2.47 -12.27 -25.64
N LEU A 690 -1.63 -12.54 -24.65
CA LEU A 690 -1.97 -13.37 -23.49
C LEU A 690 -3.23 -12.89 -22.77
N GLY A 691 -4.21 -13.79 -22.64
CA GLY A 691 -5.53 -13.48 -22.05
C GLY A 691 -6.61 -13.10 -23.07
N TRP A 692 -6.27 -12.56 -24.23
CA TRP A 692 -7.27 -12.11 -25.21
C TRP A 692 -8.05 -13.24 -25.88
N ARG A 693 -7.50 -14.47 -25.90
CA ARG A 693 -8.21 -15.63 -26.46
C ARG A 693 -9.54 -15.90 -25.78
N GLU A 694 -9.70 -15.58 -24.51
CA GLU A 694 -10.97 -15.71 -23.78
C GLU A 694 -12.08 -14.89 -24.45
N PHE A 695 -11.77 -13.71 -24.97
CA PHE A 695 -12.73 -12.78 -25.56
C PHE A 695 -12.89 -12.96 -27.07
N VAL A 696 -11.83 -13.27 -27.77
CA VAL A 696 -11.89 -13.41 -29.26
C VAL A 696 -12.29 -14.81 -29.70
N GLY A 697 -12.04 -15.83 -28.88
CA GLY A 697 -12.39 -17.23 -29.18
C GLY A 697 -11.51 -17.86 -30.28
N ASP A 698 -11.91 -19.03 -30.75
CA ASP A 698 -11.10 -19.85 -31.70
C ASP A 698 -11.02 -19.27 -33.12
N ALA A 699 -12.08 -18.60 -33.58
CA ALA A 699 -12.12 -17.95 -34.88
C ALA A 699 -11.49 -16.56 -34.90
N GLY A 700 -11.26 -15.97 -33.71
CA GLY A 700 -10.78 -14.61 -33.56
C GLY A 700 -9.29 -14.45 -33.84
N ARG A 701 -8.85 -13.20 -33.82
CA ARG A 701 -7.44 -12.79 -34.01
C ARG A 701 -7.08 -11.74 -32.98
N SER A 702 -5.77 -11.62 -32.71
CA SER A 702 -5.21 -10.53 -31.87
C SER A 702 -4.17 -9.76 -32.66
N ILE A 703 -4.26 -8.46 -32.65
CA ILE A 703 -3.20 -7.55 -33.10
C ILE A 703 -2.45 -7.14 -31.82
N SER A 704 -1.25 -7.67 -31.64
CA SER A 704 -0.48 -7.67 -30.39
C SER A 704 1.01 -7.50 -30.67
N LEU A 705 1.79 -7.36 -29.64
CA LEU A 705 3.24 -7.21 -29.67
C LEU A 705 3.88 -8.41 -28.95
N GLU A 706 4.51 -9.32 -29.70
CA GLU A 706 5.10 -10.55 -29.16
C GLU A 706 6.65 -10.48 -29.06
N HIS A 707 7.20 -9.25 -29.03
CA HIS A 707 8.64 -8.98 -28.94
C HIS A 707 8.86 -7.62 -28.26
N PHE A 708 10.07 -7.37 -27.79
CA PHE A 708 10.43 -6.05 -27.24
C PHE A 708 10.38 -4.96 -28.30
N GLY A 709 10.18 -3.72 -27.86
CA GLY A 709 10.11 -2.55 -28.71
C GLY A 709 11.47 -2.13 -29.28
N ALA A 710 11.52 -0.88 -29.78
CA ALA A 710 12.73 -0.27 -30.34
C ALA A 710 12.72 1.25 -30.13
N SER A 711 13.89 1.91 -30.22
CA SER A 711 14.01 3.37 -30.17
C SER A 711 13.68 3.99 -31.52
N ALA A 712 12.53 4.62 -31.63
CA ALA A 712 12.12 5.42 -32.79
C ALA A 712 10.90 6.30 -32.44
N ASP A 713 10.51 7.19 -33.37
CA ASP A 713 9.21 7.87 -33.28
C ASP A 713 8.07 6.84 -33.13
N TYR A 714 7.14 7.09 -32.24
CA TYR A 714 6.09 6.13 -31.91
C TYR A 714 5.22 5.72 -33.12
N LYS A 715 4.93 6.65 -34.06
CA LYS A 715 4.15 6.33 -35.26
C LYS A 715 4.87 5.34 -36.15
N ARG A 716 6.21 5.47 -36.21
CA ARG A 716 7.05 4.51 -36.93
C ARG A 716 7.00 3.15 -36.25
N LEU A 717 7.07 3.08 -34.92
CA LEU A 717 7.00 1.82 -34.17
C LEU A 717 5.67 1.11 -34.39
N PHE A 718 4.55 1.83 -34.28
CA PHE A 718 3.24 1.26 -34.54
C PHE A 718 3.12 0.66 -35.97
N GLN A 719 3.68 1.36 -36.96
CA GLN A 719 3.71 0.88 -38.36
C GLN A 719 4.59 -0.36 -38.52
N GLU A 720 5.83 -0.31 -38.04
CA GLU A 720 6.80 -1.42 -38.17
C GLU A 720 6.34 -2.67 -37.47
N PHE A 721 5.69 -2.54 -36.32
CA PHE A 721 5.22 -3.68 -35.56
C PHE A 721 3.78 -4.10 -35.90
N GLY A 722 3.17 -3.47 -36.91
CA GLY A 722 1.87 -3.87 -37.40
C GLY A 722 0.68 -3.59 -36.48
N ILE A 723 0.84 -2.71 -35.49
CA ILE A 723 -0.26 -2.28 -34.63
C ILE A 723 -1.01 -1.14 -35.32
N THR A 724 -1.79 -1.46 -36.36
CA THR A 724 -2.43 -0.47 -37.23
C THR A 724 -3.91 -0.80 -37.53
N ALA A 725 -4.67 0.18 -37.95
CA ALA A 725 -6.09 -0.02 -38.36
C ALA A 725 -6.21 -0.95 -39.57
N GLU A 726 -5.25 -0.92 -40.48
CA GLU A 726 -5.17 -1.80 -41.65
C GLU A 726 -4.98 -3.26 -41.23
N ALA A 727 -4.09 -3.50 -40.25
CA ALA A 727 -3.87 -4.85 -39.71
C ALA A 727 -5.12 -5.39 -38.98
N VAL A 728 -5.80 -4.54 -38.20
CA VAL A 728 -7.07 -4.89 -37.55
C VAL A 728 -8.14 -5.23 -38.60
N THR A 729 -8.24 -4.42 -39.68
CA THR A 729 -9.18 -4.64 -40.78
C THR A 729 -8.89 -5.96 -41.49
N ALA A 730 -7.63 -6.25 -41.80
CA ALA A 730 -7.21 -7.53 -42.43
C ALA A 730 -7.53 -8.73 -41.55
N ALA A 731 -7.19 -8.67 -40.25
CA ALA A 731 -7.48 -9.73 -39.29
C ALA A 731 -8.99 -10.00 -39.14
N ALA A 732 -9.82 -8.95 -39.18
CA ALA A 732 -11.27 -9.10 -39.18
C ALA A 732 -11.81 -9.85 -40.41
N LYS A 733 -11.28 -9.52 -41.59
CA LYS A 733 -11.63 -10.22 -42.86
C LYS A 733 -11.17 -11.66 -42.84
N GLU A 734 -9.96 -11.93 -42.34
CA GLU A 734 -9.47 -13.32 -42.20
C GLU A 734 -10.34 -14.13 -41.24
N SER A 735 -10.73 -13.53 -40.09
CA SER A 735 -11.60 -14.18 -39.12
C SER A 735 -12.96 -14.53 -39.76
N LEU A 736 -13.56 -13.59 -40.51
CA LEU A 736 -14.80 -13.83 -41.26
C LEU A 736 -14.68 -14.93 -42.31
N ALA A 737 -13.60 -14.93 -43.10
CA ALA A 737 -13.35 -15.92 -44.15
C ALA A 737 -13.22 -17.32 -43.56
N GLY A 738 -12.55 -17.45 -42.40
CA GLY A 738 -12.41 -18.73 -41.70
C GLY A 738 -13.71 -19.32 -41.17
N LEU A 739 -14.78 -18.52 -41.04
CA LEU A 739 -16.11 -18.99 -40.64
C LEU A 739 -16.98 -19.46 -41.79
N THR A 740 -16.61 -19.13 -43.01
CA THR A 740 -17.33 -19.50 -44.25
C THR A 740 -16.68 -20.66 -45.01
N ALA A 741 -15.47 -21.03 -44.64
CA ALA A 741 -14.74 -22.20 -45.14
C ALA A 741 -15.06 -23.45 -44.30
#